data_0e2a44848f808724ab51b63218e5cf83
#
_entry.id   0e2a44848f808724ab51b63218e5cf83
#
_cell.length_a   1.000
_cell.length_b   1.000
_cell.length_c   1.000
_cell.angle_alpha   90.00
_cell.angle_beta   90.00
_cell.angle_gamma   90.00
#
_symmetry.space_group_name_H-M   'P 1'
#
loop_
_entity.id
_entity.type
_entity.pdbx_description
1 polymer ?
#
loop_
_entity_poly.entity_id
_entity_poly.type
_entity_poly.pdbx_seq_one_letter_code
_entity_poly.pdbx_strand_id
1 'polypeptide(L)'
;MPKISNRDIFEVMETKVFGQNRDYIAHISGNRIQTIAEHCRNVAALASDNLNMFGLGKTGYLAGLLHDMGKYSDEFQEYIRITDPDEKKAKKGTVIHSFAAVRRILCDFHHKREYENIEDVTAELVAFACGAHHGLFDILDPSGPSSKKDDSDGFGHRMNRQPEKDDVSACRFFGFCACETEIRELFEDACRETKTALGSVAENIRRSAGMHKSETYDFCIGLLARLILSAVIDADRSDAAAFEGVDMPVCTRPDWSKAEKELEDHLQTMKSDTPIGLARREFSDICRNSSDRKPGIYRLDMPTGAGKTLSGIRFAVSHAKKCGMDRIYYVAPLLSIIDQNEDVIRQAVPSVPVLAHHSDTTPKDKTDSEDAGMQDLAKENWNNPVIVTTLARILEAMFGSSAADIRRFRALANSIIIFDEVQSVPMRTIHMFNMTVNFLAGFCHSTVILASATQPEFGITDYPMDIEGSIVPLSTYRKHEKTFKRTRMIYAESGTIDDASGFVNALVEKHDSILVVCNTKKEVAKIYEGLPESCTKFHLSASMCPAHRKDVIARIQKALSLGEKVVCVSSQVIEAGVDISFGCVVRTAAGVDNAVQAGGRGNRHGEMSGLAPVYIFVINNEQLGGLEEIRDSKSAFLMLCAHLKENPEIAMDSPEAIAKYYEYRYRNRFTQMSYPMEGTTMVDLLSTNRRTARKFGDSRWFLRQSFACAARQFKVYDDEQIPVIVPYGDGARIIGKLSGNPDIRSLLPMLREARQYTVSVYEGTFRKLEQAGAIRQIEVKNVVVYCLAQGFYDEEKGVTTCGTTTEL
;
A
#
# COMPACT_ATOMS: atom_id res chain seq x y z
N MET A 1 11.53 24.06 40.33
CA MET A 1 10.38 25.00 40.27
C MET A 1 9.46 24.66 41.41
N PRO A 2 8.90 25.62 42.14
CA PRO A 2 8.01 25.36 43.28
C PRO A 2 6.73 24.68 42.75
N LYS A 3 6.32 23.59 43.38
CA LYS A 3 5.04 22.96 43.15
C LYS A 3 3.95 23.93 43.62
N ILE A 4 3.27 24.55 42.69
CA ILE A 4 2.00 25.24 42.98
C ILE A 4 1.02 24.14 43.33
N SER A 5 0.45 24.11 44.50
CA SER A 5 -0.46 23.05 44.91
C SER A 5 -1.78 23.19 44.15
N ASN A 6 -2.38 22.09 43.79
CA ASN A 6 -3.70 22.07 43.15
C ASN A 6 -4.76 22.88 43.93
N ARG A 7 -4.57 23.08 45.20
CA ARG A 7 -5.46 23.86 46.07
C ARG A 7 -5.44 25.35 45.75
N ASP A 8 -4.27 25.89 45.42
CA ASP A 8 -4.12 27.34 45.11
C ASP A 8 -4.73 27.73 43.76
N ILE A 9 -4.74 26.77 42.82
CA ILE A 9 -5.39 26.93 41.49
C ILE A 9 -6.92 26.80 41.63
N PHE A 10 -7.41 25.91 42.49
CA PHE A 10 -8.85 25.76 42.75
C PHE A 10 -9.46 27.00 43.45
N GLU A 11 -8.82 27.59 44.46
CA GLU A 11 -9.32 28.79 45.14
C GLU A 11 -9.36 30.04 44.25
N VAL A 12 -8.45 30.20 43.29
CA VAL A 12 -8.48 31.27 42.30
C VAL A 12 -9.58 31.07 41.25
N MET A 13 -9.96 29.85 40.99
CA MET A 13 -10.99 29.51 39.99
C MET A 13 -12.42 29.52 40.54
N GLU A 14 -12.66 29.13 41.82
CA GLU A 14 -14.00 29.21 42.42
C GLU A 14 -14.60 30.60 42.42
N THR A 15 -13.79 31.65 42.46
CA THR A 15 -14.27 33.03 42.45
C THR A 15 -14.53 33.63 41.09
N LYS A 16 -14.09 33.01 39.98
CA LYS A 16 -14.25 33.54 38.63
C LYS A 16 -15.07 32.65 37.66
N VAL A 17 -15.34 31.38 38.00
CA VAL A 17 -15.83 30.39 37.00
C VAL A 17 -17.32 30.00 37.21
N PHE A 18 -17.90 30.22 38.39
CA PHE A 18 -19.31 29.79 38.66
C PHE A 18 -20.37 30.82 38.21
N GLY A 19 -20.17 31.51 37.14
CA GLY A 19 -21.09 32.55 36.71
C GLY A 19 -21.54 32.56 35.27
N GLN A 20 -21.47 31.47 34.51
CA GLN A 20 -22.20 31.31 33.24
C GLN A 20 -22.03 29.85 32.76
N ASN A 21 -23.14 29.19 32.41
CA ASN A 21 -23.22 27.91 31.74
C ASN A 21 -22.57 28.04 30.33
N ARG A 22 -21.24 27.91 30.23
CA ARG A 22 -20.53 27.92 28.96
C ARG A 22 -20.38 26.48 28.48
N ASP A 23 -21.24 26.10 27.51
CA ASP A 23 -21.01 24.87 26.78
C ASP A 23 -19.70 24.97 25.99
N TYR A 24 -18.71 24.13 26.34
CA TYR A 24 -17.46 24.00 25.58
C TYR A 24 -17.74 23.17 24.32
N ILE A 25 -17.57 23.77 23.16
CA ILE A 25 -18.00 23.27 21.86
C ILE A 25 -16.88 22.53 21.15
N ALA A 26 -17.16 21.30 20.69
CA ALA A 26 -16.28 20.53 19.81
C ALA A 26 -16.60 20.76 18.34
N HIS A 27 -17.89 20.71 17.97
CA HIS A 27 -18.35 20.85 16.58
C HIS A 27 -19.62 21.71 16.48
N ILE A 28 -19.75 22.42 15.34
CA ILE A 28 -20.95 23.18 14.96
C ILE A 28 -21.33 22.76 13.53
N SER A 29 -22.59 22.34 13.33
CA SER A 29 -23.18 22.03 12.03
C SER A 29 -24.57 22.63 11.92
N GLY A 30 -24.70 23.73 11.18
CA GLY A 30 -25.94 24.53 11.15
C GLY A 30 -26.33 25.00 12.55
N ASN A 31 -27.49 24.58 13.02
CA ASN A 31 -28.00 24.91 14.38
C ASN A 31 -27.65 23.85 15.43
N ARG A 32 -26.97 22.79 15.05
CA ARG A 32 -26.56 21.74 16.00
C ARG A 32 -25.19 22.05 16.58
N ILE A 33 -25.06 21.83 17.88
CA ILE A 33 -23.83 22.00 18.63
C ILE A 33 -23.53 20.68 19.33
N GLN A 34 -22.30 20.22 19.24
CA GLN A 34 -21.79 19.09 20.00
C GLN A 34 -20.80 19.61 21.05
N THR A 35 -20.99 19.22 22.29
CA THR A 35 -20.05 19.56 23.36
C THR A 35 -18.78 18.75 23.29
N ILE A 36 -17.67 19.24 23.86
CA ILE A 36 -16.41 18.48 23.92
C ILE A 36 -16.62 17.19 24.73
N ALA A 37 -17.39 17.24 25.82
CA ALA A 37 -17.66 16.08 26.66
C ALA A 37 -18.41 14.98 25.89
N GLU A 38 -19.44 15.33 25.11
CA GLU A 38 -20.14 14.37 24.22
C GLU A 38 -19.20 13.76 23.19
N HIS A 39 -18.48 14.61 22.46
CA HIS A 39 -17.52 14.18 21.45
C HIS A 39 -16.48 13.21 22.03
N CYS A 40 -15.77 13.61 23.09
CA CYS A 40 -14.75 12.77 23.70
C CYS A 40 -15.31 11.42 24.22
N ARG A 41 -16.50 11.38 24.78
CA ARG A 41 -17.11 10.11 25.24
C ARG A 41 -17.55 9.22 24.07
N ASN A 42 -18.08 9.80 23.00
CA ASN A 42 -18.41 9.05 21.78
C ASN A 42 -17.15 8.46 21.15
N VAL A 43 -16.10 9.28 20.99
CA VAL A 43 -14.80 8.84 20.45
C VAL A 43 -14.18 7.77 21.36
N ALA A 44 -14.29 7.90 22.68
CA ALA A 44 -13.82 6.89 23.62
C ALA A 44 -14.53 5.54 23.43
N ALA A 45 -15.84 5.56 23.28
CA ALA A 45 -16.64 4.35 23.04
C ALA A 45 -16.25 3.68 21.71
N LEU A 46 -16.19 4.45 20.62
CA LEU A 46 -15.82 3.95 19.31
C LEU A 46 -14.38 3.44 19.27
N ALA A 47 -13.42 4.11 19.88
CA ALA A 47 -12.04 3.66 19.99
C ALA A 47 -11.90 2.38 20.82
N SER A 48 -12.68 2.27 21.90
CA SER A 48 -12.78 1.03 22.69
C SER A 48 -13.28 -0.14 21.85
N ASP A 49 -14.37 0.05 21.11
CA ASP A 49 -14.94 -1.00 20.25
C ASP A 49 -13.95 -1.43 19.17
N ASN A 50 -13.24 -0.48 18.58
CA ASN A 50 -12.21 -0.74 17.58
C ASN A 50 -11.04 -1.59 18.11
N LEU A 51 -10.76 -1.56 19.42
CA LEU A 51 -9.60 -2.22 20.03
C LEU A 51 -9.97 -3.40 20.96
N ASN A 52 -11.26 -3.61 21.25
CA ASN A 52 -11.72 -4.67 22.15
C ASN A 52 -11.24 -6.06 21.74
N MET A 53 -11.21 -6.34 20.42
CA MET A 53 -10.77 -7.65 19.93
C MET A 53 -9.29 -7.96 20.20
N PHE A 54 -8.47 -6.93 20.47
CA PHE A 54 -7.04 -7.07 20.81
C PHE A 54 -6.81 -7.05 22.33
N GLY A 55 -7.88 -6.98 23.13
CA GLY A 55 -7.79 -6.80 24.57
C GLY A 55 -7.24 -5.43 24.98
N LEU A 56 -7.47 -4.39 24.16
CA LEU A 56 -7.02 -3.01 24.34
C LEU A 56 -8.20 -2.01 24.41
N GLY A 57 -9.38 -2.47 24.77
CA GLY A 57 -10.59 -1.64 24.80
C GLY A 57 -10.51 -0.48 25.78
N LYS A 58 -9.98 -0.69 26.99
CA LYS A 58 -9.78 0.37 27.98
C LYS A 58 -8.69 1.36 27.57
N THR A 59 -7.63 0.85 26.96
CA THR A 59 -6.57 1.67 26.38
C THR A 59 -7.11 2.59 25.28
N GLY A 60 -7.96 2.04 24.39
CA GLY A 60 -8.66 2.81 23.36
C GLY A 60 -9.64 3.82 23.94
N TYR A 61 -10.43 3.40 24.95
CA TYR A 61 -11.36 4.30 25.63
C TYR A 61 -10.63 5.49 26.26
N LEU A 62 -9.55 5.24 26.99
CA LEU A 62 -8.74 6.28 27.62
C LEU A 62 -8.15 7.25 26.60
N ALA A 63 -7.54 6.72 25.54
CA ALA A 63 -6.96 7.56 24.48
C ALA A 63 -8.02 8.40 23.76
N GLY A 64 -9.17 7.82 23.43
CA GLY A 64 -10.30 8.52 22.82
C GLY A 64 -10.92 9.57 23.74
N LEU A 65 -11.02 9.30 25.05
CA LEU A 65 -11.56 10.26 26.02
C LEU A 65 -10.67 11.50 26.15
N LEU A 66 -9.34 11.33 26.07
CA LEU A 66 -8.37 12.39 26.34
C LEU A 66 -7.93 13.16 25.10
N HIS A 67 -8.10 12.62 23.87
CA HIS A 67 -7.43 13.12 22.65
C HIS A 67 -7.63 14.61 22.40
N ASP A 68 -8.79 15.17 22.72
CA ASP A 68 -9.20 16.54 22.47
C ASP A 68 -9.27 17.41 23.73
N MET A 69 -8.58 17.04 24.79
CA MET A 69 -8.49 17.81 26.04
C MET A 69 -8.14 19.27 25.80
N GLY A 70 -7.28 19.57 24.83
CA GLY A 70 -6.85 20.93 24.52
C GLY A 70 -7.93 21.82 23.87
N LYS A 71 -9.02 21.25 23.36
CA LYS A 71 -10.17 22.04 22.86
C LYS A 71 -10.86 22.88 23.94
N TYR A 72 -10.59 22.60 25.21
CA TYR A 72 -11.06 23.44 26.33
C TYR A 72 -10.32 24.78 26.44
N SER A 73 -9.32 25.08 25.59
CA SER A 73 -8.64 26.38 25.56
C SER A 73 -9.53 27.51 25.05
N ASP A 74 -9.28 28.75 25.52
CA ASP A 74 -10.06 29.91 25.08
C ASP A 74 -9.85 30.14 23.58
N GLU A 75 -8.63 29.97 23.05
CA GLU A 75 -8.33 30.13 21.63
C GLU A 75 -9.12 29.18 20.75
N PHE A 76 -9.26 27.91 21.17
CA PHE A 76 -10.08 26.96 20.41
C PHE A 76 -11.55 27.34 20.46
N GLN A 77 -12.06 27.78 21.64
CA GLN A 77 -13.43 28.17 21.81
C GLN A 77 -13.78 29.47 21.06
N GLU A 78 -12.83 30.36 20.85
CA GLU A 78 -12.96 31.53 19.96
C GLU A 78 -12.95 31.09 18.49
N TYR A 79 -11.98 30.24 18.12
CA TYR A 79 -11.83 29.71 16.75
C TYR A 79 -13.08 28.99 16.25
N ILE A 80 -13.66 28.10 17.05
CA ILE A 80 -14.81 27.28 16.62
C ILE A 80 -16.06 28.14 16.35
N ARG A 81 -16.19 29.31 17.03
CA ARG A 81 -17.31 30.24 16.90
C ARG A 81 -17.15 31.25 15.75
N ILE A 82 -16.02 31.26 15.04
CA ILE A 82 -15.84 32.12 13.85
C ILE A 82 -16.83 31.72 12.80
N THR A 83 -17.66 32.67 12.37
CA THR A 83 -18.68 32.47 11.31
C THR A 83 -18.21 32.91 9.94
N ASP A 84 -17.21 33.79 9.86
CA ASP A 84 -16.59 34.21 8.60
C ASP A 84 -15.71 33.09 8.03
N PRO A 85 -16.04 32.54 6.83
CA PRO A 85 -15.28 31.46 6.22
C PRO A 85 -13.82 31.81 5.92
N ASP A 86 -13.52 33.04 5.53
CA ASP A 86 -12.17 33.48 5.17
C ASP A 86 -11.30 33.65 6.43
N GLU A 87 -11.85 34.25 7.50
CA GLU A 87 -11.18 34.34 8.79
C GLU A 87 -10.92 32.94 9.37
N LYS A 88 -11.92 32.06 9.33
CA LYS A 88 -11.80 30.67 9.80
C LYS A 88 -10.72 29.91 9.03
N LYS A 89 -10.66 30.09 7.71
CA LYS A 89 -9.63 29.47 6.85
C LYS A 89 -8.25 30.01 7.17
N ALA A 90 -8.09 31.31 7.42
CA ALA A 90 -6.82 31.92 7.79
C ALA A 90 -6.28 31.41 9.14
N LYS A 91 -7.16 31.13 10.11
CA LYS A 91 -6.80 30.59 11.44
C LYS A 91 -6.71 29.07 11.49
N LYS A 92 -7.09 28.36 10.43
CA LYS A 92 -7.04 26.89 10.40
C LYS A 92 -5.60 26.39 10.55
N GLY A 93 -5.37 25.51 11.55
CA GLY A 93 -4.06 24.94 11.85
C GLY A 93 -3.15 25.81 12.73
N THR A 94 -3.57 27.04 13.10
CA THR A 94 -2.80 27.88 14.03
C THR A 94 -3.13 27.58 15.49
N VAL A 95 -4.33 27.06 15.77
CA VAL A 95 -4.77 26.70 17.12
C VAL A 95 -4.39 25.26 17.43
N ILE A 96 -3.39 25.07 18.28
CA ILE A 96 -2.87 23.75 18.64
C ILE A 96 -3.56 23.30 19.92
N HIS A 97 -4.12 22.07 19.91
CA HIS A 97 -4.87 21.53 21.05
C HIS A 97 -4.51 20.06 21.39
N SER A 98 -3.68 19.38 20.57
CA SER A 98 -3.42 17.95 20.72
C SER A 98 -2.46 17.58 21.86
N PHE A 99 -1.72 18.55 22.45
CA PHE A 99 -0.67 18.25 23.43
C PHE A 99 -1.07 18.43 24.90
N ALA A 100 -2.24 18.98 25.21
CA ALA A 100 -2.73 19.08 26.59
C ALA A 100 -2.88 17.70 27.26
N ALA A 101 -3.49 16.74 26.55
CA ALA A 101 -3.60 15.36 27.03
C ALA A 101 -2.24 14.68 27.20
N VAL A 102 -1.33 14.88 26.24
CA VAL A 102 0.04 14.33 26.28
C VAL A 102 0.76 14.78 27.55
N ARG A 103 0.76 16.09 27.81
CA ARG A 103 1.39 16.66 29.00
C ARG A 103 0.77 16.10 30.28
N ARG A 104 -0.54 16.05 30.37
CA ARG A 104 -1.25 15.60 31.56
C ARG A 104 -0.97 14.14 31.88
N ILE A 105 -1.12 13.26 30.92
CA ILE A 105 -0.87 11.81 31.08
C ILE A 105 0.58 11.55 31.51
N LEU A 106 1.55 12.19 30.85
CA LEU A 106 2.96 12.00 31.18
C LEU A 106 3.34 12.62 32.54
N CYS A 107 2.69 13.72 32.95
CA CYS A 107 2.93 14.28 34.28
C CYS A 107 2.36 13.40 35.40
N ASP A 108 1.19 12.80 35.18
CA ASP A 108 0.50 12.02 36.21
C ASP A 108 1.04 10.59 36.34
N PHE A 109 1.41 9.96 35.23
CA PHE A 109 1.65 8.51 35.18
C PHE A 109 3.02 8.10 34.66
N HIS A 110 3.82 8.98 34.02
CA HIS A 110 5.15 8.65 33.56
C HIS A 110 6.19 9.04 34.60
N HIS A 111 6.72 8.05 35.32
CA HIS A 111 7.61 8.27 36.46
C HIS A 111 9.10 8.29 36.08
N LYS A 112 9.43 8.19 34.78
CA LYS A 112 10.81 8.15 34.26
C LYS A 112 11.66 7.05 34.93
N ARG A 113 11.06 5.92 35.25
CA ARG A 113 11.70 4.76 35.84
C ARG A 113 12.39 3.92 34.75
N GLU A 114 13.15 2.93 35.16
CA GLU A 114 13.80 2.00 34.25
C GLU A 114 12.81 1.23 33.40
N TYR A 115 13.30 0.68 32.30
CA TYR A 115 12.65 0.09 31.13
C TYR A 115 11.49 -0.91 31.35
N GLU A 116 11.17 -1.30 32.55
CA GLU A 116 10.20 -2.38 32.83
C GLU A 116 8.90 -1.89 33.48
N ASN A 117 8.71 -0.59 33.62
CA ASN A 117 7.48 -0.10 34.24
C ASN A 117 6.35 0.03 33.23
N ILE A 118 5.34 -0.82 33.39
CA ILE A 118 4.15 -0.87 32.52
C ILE A 118 3.36 0.46 32.51
N GLU A 119 3.41 1.21 33.61
CA GLU A 119 2.76 2.52 33.70
C GLU A 119 3.38 3.50 32.71
N ASP A 120 4.74 3.60 32.67
CA ASP A 120 5.45 4.47 31.74
C ASP A 120 5.15 4.10 30.29
N VAL A 121 5.16 2.80 29.95
CA VAL A 121 4.83 2.30 28.61
C VAL A 121 3.41 2.65 28.20
N THR A 122 2.44 2.42 29.10
CA THR A 122 1.03 2.72 28.84
C THR A 122 0.81 4.20 28.64
N ALA A 123 1.46 5.03 29.51
CA ALA A 123 1.40 6.48 29.38
C ALA A 123 1.95 6.97 28.03
N GLU A 124 3.06 6.40 27.56
CA GLU A 124 3.65 6.75 26.26
C GLU A 124 2.77 6.34 25.07
N LEU A 125 2.17 5.13 25.10
CA LEU A 125 1.25 4.67 24.03
C LEU A 125 0.00 5.56 23.93
N VAL A 126 -0.63 5.87 25.06
CA VAL A 126 -1.80 6.74 25.10
C VAL A 126 -1.43 8.16 24.70
N ALA A 127 -0.33 8.70 25.23
CA ALA A 127 0.18 10.05 24.89
C ALA A 127 0.47 10.16 23.39
N PHE A 128 1.10 9.14 22.78
CA PHE A 128 1.34 9.14 21.34
C PHE A 128 0.05 9.18 20.54
N ALA A 129 -0.95 8.37 20.89
CA ALA A 129 -2.23 8.35 20.20
C ALA A 129 -2.96 9.70 20.31
N CYS A 130 -2.97 10.31 21.51
CA CYS A 130 -3.55 11.64 21.72
C CYS A 130 -2.81 12.75 20.96
N GLY A 131 -1.47 12.72 20.96
CA GLY A 131 -0.65 13.78 20.33
C GLY A 131 -0.57 13.71 18.82
N ALA A 132 -0.72 12.51 18.25
CA ALA A 132 -0.50 12.25 16.83
C ALA A 132 -1.78 12.19 15.98
N HIS A 133 -2.98 12.31 16.57
CA HIS A 133 -4.25 12.13 15.84
C HIS A 133 -4.47 13.17 14.72
N HIS A 134 -3.85 14.34 14.80
CA HIS A 134 -3.83 15.34 13.73
C HIS A 134 -2.59 15.27 12.83
N GLY A 135 -1.54 14.56 13.23
CA GLY A 135 -0.31 14.40 12.44
C GLY A 135 0.82 13.77 13.26
N LEU A 136 1.53 12.85 12.62
CA LEU A 136 2.65 12.14 13.23
C LEU A 136 3.72 13.10 13.74
N PHE A 137 4.42 12.70 14.78
CA PHE A 137 5.61 13.33 15.28
C PHE A 137 6.69 12.28 15.63
N ASP A 138 7.91 12.73 15.79
CA ASP A 138 9.02 11.87 16.17
C ASP A 138 9.19 11.86 17.69
N ILE A 139 9.19 10.65 18.30
CA ILE A 139 9.53 10.51 19.71
C ILE A 139 10.99 10.91 19.91
N LEU A 140 11.89 10.34 19.08
CA LEU A 140 13.28 10.77 18.97
C LEU A 140 13.48 11.43 17.60
N ASP A 141 13.71 12.74 17.58
CA ASP A 141 13.95 13.52 16.36
C ASP A 141 15.36 13.21 15.81
N PRO A 142 15.49 12.70 14.56
CA PRO A 142 16.80 12.42 13.97
C PRO A 142 17.75 13.64 13.90
N SER A 143 17.22 14.86 13.87
CA SER A 143 18.03 16.10 13.92
C SER A 143 18.69 16.35 15.29
N GLY A 144 18.23 15.68 16.35
CA GLY A 144 18.78 15.74 17.70
C GLY A 144 18.06 16.73 18.61
N PRO A 145 18.36 16.69 19.93
CA PRO A 145 17.64 17.44 20.97
C PRO A 145 17.83 18.96 20.89
N SER A 146 18.81 19.43 20.16
CA SER A 146 19.17 20.85 20.06
C SER A 146 18.76 21.52 18.76
N SER A 147 17.94 20.88 17.92
CA SER A 147 17.53 21.49 16.66
C SER A 147 16.63 22.69 16.92
N LYS A 148 17.16 23.91 16.62
CA LYS A 148 16.44 25.18 16.70
C LYS A 148 15.59 25.46 15.46
N LYS A 149 15.32 24.45 14.64
CA LYS A 149 14.47 24.62 13.48
C LYS A 149 13.02 24.72 13.94
N ASP A 150 12.36 25.82 13.60
CA ASP A 150 10.92 26.05 13.86
C ASP A 150 10.02 24.94 13.28
N ASP A 151 10.53 24.14 12.34
CA ASP A 151 9.86 23.01 11.68
C ASP A 151 10.20 21.63 12.30
N SER A 152 10.77 21.55 13.51
CA SER A 152 11.03 20.25 14.12
C SER A 152 9.71 19.61 14.58
N ASP A 153 9.42 18.40 14.04
CA ASP A 153 8.28 17.57 14.48
C ASP A 153 8.60 16.75 15.73
N GLY A 154 9.68 17.11 16.44
CA GLY A 154 10.14 16.38 17.60
C GLY A 154 9.25 16.57 18.82
N PHE A 155 9.06 15.47 19.56
CA PHE A 155 8.26 15.42 20.79
C PHE A 155 8.60 16.52 21.79
N GLY A 156 9.91 16.75 22.06
CA GLY A 156 10.38 17.76 23.01
C GLY A 156 9.99 19.19 22.62
N HIS A 157 9.98 19.51 21.35
CA HIS A 157 9.55 20.81 20.85
C HIS A 157 8.05 21.01 21.07
N ARG A 158 7.23 20.02 20.69
CA ARG A 158 5.77 20.08 20.85
C ARG A 158 5.36 20.16 22.32
N MET A 159 6.04 19.44 23.21
CA MET A 159 5.79 19.48 24.67
C MET A 159 6.02 20.86 25.32
N ASN A 160 6.93 21.65 24.79
CA ASN A 160 7.30 22.94 25.38
C ASN A 160 6.61 24.15 24.72
N ARG A 161 5.70 23.92 23.78
CA ARG A 161 5.12 24.98 22.94
C ARG A 161 4.15 25.91 23.68
N GLN A 162 3.25 25.37 24.53
CA GLN A 162 2.24 26.17 25.26
C GLN A 162 1.82 25.53 26.61
N PRO A 163 2.75 25.32 27.55
CA PRO A 163 2.46 24.54 28.78
C PRO A 163 1.35 25.13 29.65
N GLU A 164 1.30 26.45 29.84
CA GLU A 164 0.31 27.08 30.70
C GLU A 164 -1.13 26.95 30.16
N LYS A 165 -1.30 27.00 28.83
CA LYS A 165 -2.62 26.83 28.19
C LYS A 165 -3.09 25.41 28.27
N ASP A 166 -2.17 24.45 28.11
CA ASP A 166 -2.45 23.03 28.24
C ASP A 166 -2.93 22.69 29.67
N ASP A 167 -2.30 23.27 30.69
CA ASP A 167 -2.69 23.09 32.10
C ASP A 167 -4.09 23.65 32.39
N VAL A 168 -4.43 24.82 31.85
CA VAL A 168 -5.79 25.39 31.95
C VAL A 168 -6.82 24.47 31.27
N SER A 169 -6.50 23.98 30.08
CA SER A 169 -7.39 23.05 29.34
C SER A 169 -7.63 21.76 30.14
N ALA A 170 -6.59 21.22 30.76
CA ALA A 170 -6.68 20.03 31.60
C ALA A 170 -7.58 20.25 32.83
N CYS A 171 -7.43 21.38 33.52
CA CYS A 171 -8.30 21.73 34.65
C CYS A 171 -9.78 21.79 34.24
N ARG A 172 -10.08 22.41 33.10
CA ARG A 172 -11.45 22.49 32.57
C ARG A 172 -11.98 21.11 32.16
N PHE A 173 -11.14 20.29 31.53
CA PHE A 173 -11.50 18.92 31.16
C PHE A 173 -11.97 18.12 32.41
N PHE A 174 -11.24 18.20 33.53
CA PHE A 174 -11.61 17.53 34.77
C PHE A 174 -12.86 18.11 35.44
N GLY A 175 -13.20 19.37 35.16
CA GLY A 175 -14.42 20.00 35.63
C GLY A 175 -15.68 19.67 34.81
N PHE A 176 -15.54 19.34 33.53
CA PHE A 176 -16.69 19.24 32.62
C PHE A 176 -16.79 17.89 31.85
N CYS A 177 -15.72 17.12 31.72
CA CYS A 177 -15.73 15.90 30.93
C CYS A 177 -15.57 14.63 31.78
N ALA A 178 -14.53 14.52 32.60
CA ALA A 178 -14.23 13.34 33.41
C ALA A 178 -13.56 13.74 34.72
N CYS A 179 -13.70 12.97 35.79
CA CYS A 179 -13.00 13.23 37.04
C CYS A 179 -11.63 12.52 37.09
N GLU A 180 -10.71 13.02 37.93
CA GLU A 180 -9.37 12.43 38.08
C GLU A 180 -9.42 10.95 38.54
N THR A 181 -10.40 10.57 39.39
CA THR A 181 -10.55 9.18 39.81
C THR A 181 -10.92 8.27 38.65
N GLU A 182 -11.86 8.69 37.80
CA GLU A 182 -12.25 7.96 36.58
C GLU A 182 -11.04 7.72 35.68
N ILE A 183 -10.22 8.74 35.43
CA ILE A 183 -9.02 8.62 34.58
C ILE A 183 -7.98 7.67 35.20
N ARG A 184 -7.80 7.71 36.52
CA ARG A 184 -6.88 6.82 37.23
C ARG A 184 -7.29 5.37 37.12
N GLU A 185 -8.57 5.07 37.35
CA GLU A 185 -9.12 3.71 37.23
C GLU A 185 -8.99 3.19 35.79
N LEU A 186 -9.32 4.03 34.81
CA LEU A 186 -9.16 3.68 33.39
C LEU A 186 -7.69 3.43 33.03
N PHE A 187 -6.78 4.22 33.60
CA PHE A 187 -5.35 4.04 33.34
C PHE A 187 -4.82 2.73 33.95
N GLU A 188 -5.24 2.37 35.17
CA GLU A 188 -4.90 1.07 35.77
C GLU A 188 -5.41 -0.11 34.94
N ASP A 189 -6.63 0.00 34.39
CA ASP A 189 -7.18 -0.99 33.47
C ASP A 189 -6.35 -1.05 32.18
N ALA A 190 -6.02 0.09 31.60
CA ALA A 190 -5.18 0.18 30.40
C ALA A 190 -3.77 -0.42 30.64
N CYS A 191 -3.19 -0.28 31.83
CA CYS A 191 -1.93 -0.91 32.18
C CYS A 191 -2.03 -2.44 32.16
N ARG A 192 -3.14 -3.03 32.66
CA ARG A 192 -3.37 -4.47 32.61
C ARG A 192 -3.50 -4.97 31.17
N GLU A 193 -4.23 -4.26 30.33
CA GLU A 193 -4.38 -4.57 28.91
C GLU A 193 -3.05 -4.45 28.16
N THR A 194 -2.32 -3.35 28.34
CA THR A 194 -1.00 -3.10 27.72
C THR A 194 -0.02 -4.20 28.09
N LYS A 195 0.05 -4.61 29.35
CA LYS A 195 0.92 -5.71 29.80
C LYS A 195 0.63 -7.01 29.04
N THR A 196 -0.66 -7.34 28.88
CA THR A 196 -1.08 -8.53 28.14
C THR A 196 -0.73 -8.44 26.66
N ALA A 197 -0.98 -7.29 26.04
CA ALA A 197 -0.66 -7.03 24.62
C ALA A 197 0.84 -7.13 24.35
N LEU A 198 1.68 -6.53 25.20
CA LEU A 198 3.14 -6.63 25.08
C LEU A 198 3.64 -8.07 25.25
N GLY A 199 3.04 -8.83 26.16
CA GLY A 199 3.32 -10.26 26.32
C GLY A 199 2.99 -11.05 25.06
N SER A 200 1.85 -10.80 24.44
CA SER A 200 1.42 -11.44 23.18
C SER A 200 2.34 -11.08 22.03
N VAL A 201 2.73 -9.80 21.89
CA VAL A 201 3.72 -9.36 20.90
C VAL A 201 5.05 -10.09 21.10
N ALA A 202 5.56 -10.16 22.34
CA ALA A 202 6.83 -10.83 22.66
C ALA A 202 6.78 -12.34 22.38
N GLU A 203 5.66 -13.00 22.60
CA GLU A 203 5.48 -14.42 22.30
C GLU A 203 5.49 -14.68 20.78
N ASN A 204 4.80 -13.86 20.01
CA ASN A 204 4.77 -13.96 18.56
C ASN A 204 6.18 -13.78 17.95
N ILE A 205 6.97 -12.84 18.48
CA ILE A 205 8.33 -12.60 18.01
C ILE A 205 9.27 -13.78 18.31
N ARG A 206 9.07 -14.49 19.42
CA ARG A 206 9.89 -15.68 19.75
C ARG A 206 9.88 -16.74 18.65
N ARG A 207 8.84 -16.79 17.84
CA ARG A 207 8.69 -17.75 16.75
C ARG A 207 9.46 -17.34 15.49
N SER A 208 9.54 -16.06 15.17
CA SER A 208 10.02 -15.54 13.88
C SER A 208 11.33 -14.73 13.90
N ALA A 209 11.73 -14.13 15.01
CA ALA A 209 12.69 -13.02 14.98
C ALA A 209 14.20 -13.38 14.97
N GLY A 210 14.61 -14.63 14.77
CA GLY A 210 16.03 -14.96 14.60
C GLY A 210 17.00 -14.22 15.56
N MET A 211 18.04 -13.59 15.02
CA MET A 211 19.05 -12.80 15.78
C MET A 211 18.61 -11.36 16.08
N HIS A 212 17.60 -10.82 15.40
CA HIS A 212 17.15 -9.41 15.48
C HIS A 212 15.91 -9.24 16.38
N LYS A 213 15.84 -9.97 17.50
CA LYS A 213 14.67 -9.98 18.39
C LYS A 213 14.33 -8.61 18.98
N SER A 214 15.35 -7.85 19.38
CA SER A 214 15.14 -6.51 19.97
C SER A 214 14.58 -5.53 18.95
N GLU A 215 15.18 -5.46 17.76
CA GLU A 215 14.72 -4.60 16.68
C GLU A 215 13.30 -4.96 16.24
N THR A 216 13.02 -6.26 16.11
CA THR A 216 11.67 -6.75 15.75
C THR A 216 10.64 -6.39 16.83
N TYR A 217 11.02 -6.53 18.11
CA TYR A 217 10.14 -6.18 19.22
C TYR A 217 9.80 -4.68 19.21
N ASP A 218 10.81 -3.82 19.16
CA ASP A 218 10.61 -2.37 19.14
C ASP A 218 9.82 -1.92 17.90
N PHE A 219 10.05 -2.56 16.74
CA PHE A 219 9.27 -2.32 15.54
C PHE A 219 7.79 -2.70 15.74
N CYS A 220 7.49 -3.86 16.33
CA CYS A 220 6.12 -4.29 16.60
C CYS A 220 5.43 -3.41 17.66
N ILE A 221 6.18 -2.88 18.63
CA ILE A 221 5.64 -1.87 19.57
C ILE A 221 5.28 -0.58 18.82
N GLY A 222 6.08 -0.15 17.85
CA GLY A 222 5.73 0.95 16.95
C GLY A 222 4.43 0.68 16.16
N LEU A 223 4.23 -0.56 15.68
CA LEU A 223 2.97 -0.96 15.02
C LEU A 223 1.80 -0.98 16.00
N LEU A 224 2.00 -1.40 17.26
CA LEU A 224 0.98 -1.36 18.31
C LEU A 224 0.56 0.09 18.60
N ALA A 225 1.53 1.00 18.73
CA ALA A 225 1.25 2.44 18.89
C ALA A 225 0.46 2.98 17.68
N ARG A 226 0.83 2.59 16.45
CA ARG A 226 0.11 2.96 15.23
C ARG A 226 -1.30 2.37 15.19
N LEU A 227 -1.52 1.16 15.70
CA LEU A 227 -2.84 0.53 15.78
C LEU A 227 -3.77 1.31 16.72
N ILE A 228 -3.29 1.68 17.90
CA ILE A 228 -4.04 2.51 18.86
C ILE A 228 -4.37 3.88 18.26
N LEU A 229 -3.38 4.55 17.66
CA LEU A 229 -3.57 5.82 16.94
C LEU A 229 -4.60 5.69 15.82
N SER A 230 -4.52 4.62 15.02
CA SER A 230 -5.46 4.35 13.92
C SER A 230 -6.90 4.24 14.42
N ALA A 231 -7.10 3.58 15.56
CA ALA A 231 -8.41 3.43 16.20
C ALA A 231 -8.98 4.77 16.69
N VAL A 232 -8.15 5.63 17.27
CA VAL A 232 -8.54 6.97 17.72
C VAL A 232 -8.90 7.88 16.54
N ILE A 233 -8.07 7.92 15.49
CA ILE A 233 -8.36 8.72 14.27
C ILE A 233 -9.66 8.25 13.60
N ASP A 234 -9.88 6.94 13.53
CA ASP A 234 -11.12 6.42 12.95
C ASP A 234 -12.35 6.80 13.78
N ALA A 235 -12.24 6.70 15.10
CA ALA A 235 -13.29 7.07 16.03
C ALA A 235 -13.62 8.57 15.96
N ASP A 236 -12.62 9.45 16.01
CA ASP A 236 -12.75 10.91 15.92
C ASP A 236 -13.45 11.32 14.62
N ARG A 237 -12.97 10.85 13.47
CA ARG A 237 -13.56 11.17 12.17
C ARG A 237 -14.97 10.58 12.00
N SER A 238 -15.22 9.42 12.58
CA SER A 238 -16.55 8.78 12.50
C SER A 238 -17.58 9.54 13.34
N ASP A 239 -17.24 9.99 14.55
CA ASP A 239 -18.13 10.81 15.37
C ASP A 239 -18.38 12.18 14.72
N ALA A 240 -17.33 12.84 14.20
CA ALA A 240 -17.47 14.11 13.48
C ALA A 240 -18.39 13.98 12.24
N ALA A 241 -18.25 12.94 11.44
CA ALA A 241 -19.08 12.68 10.26
C ALA A 241 -20.54 12.39 10.66
N ALA A 242 -20.77 11.58 11.69
CA ALA A 242 -22.10 11.29 12.22
C ALA A 242 -22.78 12.57 12.74
N PHE A 243 -22.03 13.44 13.41
CA PHE A 243 -22.55 14.73 13.86
C PHE A 243 -22.90 15.66 12.68
N GLU A 244 -22.16 15.65 11.60
CA GLU A 244 -22.49 16.39 10.37
C GLU A 244 -23.69 15.77 9.62
N GLY A 245 -24.18 14.60 10.04
CA GLY A 245 -25.31 13.88 9.41
C GLY A 245 -24.89 13.09 8.19
N VAL A 246 -23.61 12.76 8.09
CA VAL A 246 -23.09 11.87 7.06
C VAL A 246 -23.19 10.45 7.56
N ASP A 247 -24.01 9.63 6.91
CA ASP A 247 -24.08 8.19 7.19
C ASP A 247 -22.77 7.53 6.78
N MET A 248 -21.93 7.25 7.78
CA MET A 248 -20.72 6.49 7.55
C MET A 248 -21.07 5.03 7.27
N PRO A 249 -20.48 4.41 6.23
CA PRO A 249 -20.65 2.97 6.03
C PRO A 249 -20.13 2.24 7.27
N VAL A 250 -21.05 1.69 8.06
CA VAL A 250 -20.70 0.80 9.16
C VAL A 250 -20.29 -0.52 8.53
N CYS A 251 -19.10 -1.02 8.88
CA CYS A 251 -18.71 -2.36 8.49
C CYS A 251 -19.62 -3.37 9.18
N THR A 252 -20.73 -3.68 8.55
CA THR A 252 -21.51 -4.85 8.95
C THR A 252 -20.80 -6.07 8.37
N ARG A 253 -20.40 -6.99 9.25
CA ARG A 253 -19.89 -8.29 8.82
C ARG A 253 -20.90 -8.91 7.85
N PRO A 254 -20.50 -9.26 6.62
CA PRO A 254 -21.43 -9.82 5.64
C PRO A 254 -21.84 -11.23 6.06
N ASP A 255 -22.94 -11.69 5.51
CA ASP A 255 -23.32 -13.10 5.61
C ASP A 255 -22.39 -13.94 4.72
N TRP A 256 -21.26 -14.34 5.31
CA TRP A 256 -20.28 -15.19 4.61
C TRP A 256 -20.86 -16.55 4.21
N SER A 257 -21.95 -17.03 4.85
CA SER A 257 -22.63 -18.27 4.44
C SER A 257 -23.37 -18.09 3.12
N LYS A 258 -24.00 -16.93 2.93
CA LYS A 258 -24.65 -16.56 1.67
C LYS A 258 -23.61 -16.36 0.57
N ALA A 259 -22.53 -15.62 0.87
CA ALA A 259 -21.42 -15.39 -0.07
C ALA A 259 -20.76 -16.73 -0.52
N GLU A 260 -20.55 -17.66 0.41
CA GLU A 260 -20.02 -18.99 0.09
C GLU A 260 -20.94 -19.74 -0.87
N LYS A 261 -22.25 -19.71 -0.64
CA LYS A 261 -23.21 -20.35 -1.52
C LYS A 261 -23.20 -19.74 -2.93
N GLU A 262 -23.24 -18.42 -3.03
CA GLU A 262 -23.19 -17.70 -4.31
C GLU A 262 -21.90 -18.07 -5.10
N LEU A 263 -20.76 -18.09 -4.42
CA LEU A 263 -19.48 -18.47 -5.02
C LEU A 263 -19.50 -19.93 -5.52
N GLU A 264 -20.04 -20.88 -4.74
CA GLU A 264 -20.16 -22.28 -5.15
C GLU A 264 -21.09 -22.41 -6.35
N ASP A 265 -22.23 -21.70 -6.39
CA ASP A 265 -23.15 -21.68 -7.52
C ASP A 265 -22.46 -21.10 -8.76
N HIS A 266 -21.69 -20.01 -8.62
CA HIS A 266 -20.91 -19.43 -9.71
C HIS A 266 -19.87 -20.43 -10.27
N LEU A 267 -19.12 -21.10 -9.41
CA LEU A 267 -18.13 -22.09 -9.80
C LEU A 267 -18.76 -23.33 -10.51
N GLN A 268 -20.02 -23.65 -10.20
CA GLN A 268 -20.73 -24.71 -10.90
C GLN A 268 -20.98 -24.35 -12.37
N THR A 269 -21.23 -23.08 -12.70
CA THR A 269 -21.43 -22.63 -14.10
C THR A 269 -20.15 -22.73 -14.92
N MET A 270 -18.97 -22.73 -14.27
CA MET A 270 -17.65 -22.79 -14.92
C MET A 270 -17.11 -24.22 -15.06
N LYS A 271 -17.89 -25.24 -14.71
CA LYS A 271 -17.43 -26.62 -14.79
C LYS A 271 -17.07 -27.02 -16.21
N SER A 272 -15.92 -27.67 -16.36
CA SER A 272 -15.41 -28.21 -17.58
C SER A 272 -14.77 -29.58 -17.29
N ASP A 273 -15.02 -30.57 -18.15
CA ASP A 273 -14.46 -31.92 -18.03
C ASP A 273 -13.15 -32.07 -18.79
N THR A 274 -12.59 -30.97 -19.31
CA THR A 274 -11.24 -30.97 -19.87
C THR A 274 -10.19 -31.24 -18.77
N PRO A 275 -9.02 -31.82 -19.11
CA PRO A 275 -7.95 -32.06 -18.15
C PRO A 275 -7.59 -30.80 -17.31
N ILE A 276 -7.62 -29.62 -17.96
CA ILE A 276 -7.37 -28.31 -17.30
C ILE A 276 -8.52 -27.96 -16.35
N GLY A 277 -9.77 -28.15 -16.78
CA GLY A 277 -10.96 -27.91 -15.96
C GLY A 277 -10.98 -28.80 -14.70
N LEU A 278 -10.65 -30.07 -14.85
CA LEU A 278 -10.54 -31.02 -13.73
C LEU A 278 -9.41 -30.60 -12.74
N ALA A 279 -8.24 -30.23 -13.26
CA ALA A 279 -7.13 -29.80 -12.44
C ALA A 279 -7.44 -28.47 -11.70
N ARG A 280 -8.08 -27.50 -12.37
CA ARG A 280 -8.56 -26.25 -11.72
C ARG A 280 -9.54 -26.53 -10.58
N ARG A 281 -10.45 -27.49 -10.79
CA ARG A 281 -11.42 -27.93 -9.76
C ARG A 281 -10.70 -28.51 -8.56
N GLU A 282 -9.74 -29.42 -8.76
CA GLU A 282 -8.97 -30.05 -7.68
C GLU A 282 -8.20 -28.98 -6.87
N PHE A 283 -7.52 -28.04 -7.50
CA PHE A 283 -6.88 -26.92 -6.80
C PHE A 283 -7.86 -26.09 -5.99
N SER A 284 -8.98 -25.73 -6.58
CA SER A 284 -10.02 -24.93 -5.95
C SER A 284 -10.67 -25.65 -4.77
N ASP A 285 -10.92 -26.98 -4.88
CA ASP A 285 -11.46 -27.81 -3.79
C ASP A 285 -10.46 -27.93 -2.63
N ILE A 286 -9.16 -28.06 -2.91
CA ILE A 286 -8.11 -28.05 -1.88
C ILE A 286 -8.11 -26.72 -1.16
N CYS A 287 -8.21 -25.59 -1.87
CA CYS A 287 -8.29 -24.27 -1.26
C CYS A 287 -9.48 -24.17 -0.29
N ARG A 288 -10.68 -24.59 -0.72
CA ARG A 288 -11.85 -24.63 0.16
C ARG A 288 -11.64 -25.53 1.39
N ASN A 289 -11.16 -26.74 1.17
CA ASN A 289 -10.97 -27.74 2.24
C ASN A 289 -9.87 -27.31 3.24
N SER A 290 -8.94 -26.43 2.83
CA SER A 290 -7.89 -25.89 3.69
C SER A 290 -8.36 -24.71 4.54
N SER A 291 -9.59 -24.25 4.42
CA SER A 291 -10.12 -23.08 5.12
C SER A 291 -10.34 -23.28 6.64
N ASP A 292 -10.15 -24.51 7.17
CA ASP A 292 -10.18 -24.80 8.60
C ASP A 292 -8.89 -24.43 9.36
N ARG A 293 -7.88 -24.00 8.64
CA ARG A 293 -6.60 -23.58 9.24
C ARG A 293 -6.81 -22.41 10.19
N LYS A 294 -5.96 -22.28 11.21
CA LYS A 294 -5.92 -21.09 12.08
C LYS A 294 -5.50 -19.85 11.30
N PRO A 295 -5.79 -18.62 11.77
CA PRO A 295 -5.19 -17.41 11.23
C PRO A 295 -3.66 -17.53 11.20
N GLY A 296 -3.03 -17.03 10.13
CA GLY A 296 -1.59 -17.19 9.92
C GLY A 296 -1.17 -16.77 8.51
N ILE A 297 0.06 -17.05 8.14
CA ILE A 297 0.64 -16.71 6.84
C ILE A 297 0.80 -17.97 6.00
N TYR A 298 0.20 -17.99 4.81
CA TYR A 298 0.16 -19.16 3.93
C TYR A 298 0.59 -18.80 2.52
N ARG A 299 1.30 -19.71 1.86
CA ARG A 299 1.57 -19.64 0.42
C ARG A 299 0.38 -20.23 -0.37
N LEU A 300 0.08 -19.63 -1.52
CA LEU A 300 -0.82 -20.19 -2.52
C LEU A 300 -0.01 -20.49 -3.79
N ASP A 301 0.59 -21.67 -3.81
CA ASP A 301 1.46 -22.14 -4.88
C ASP A 301 0.62 -22.83 -5.95
N MET A 302 0.35 -22.12 -7.04
CA MET A 302 -0.43 -22.64 -8.17
C MET A 302 0.21 -22.24 -9.50
N PRO A 303 0.21 -23.12 -10.50
CA PRO A 303 0.69 -22.78 -11.83
C PRO A 303 -0.04 -21.59 -12.45
N THR A 304 0.60 -20.90 -13.39
CA THR A 304 -0.08 -19.87 -14.19
C THR A 304 -1.26 -20.47 -14.93
N GLY A 305 -2.41 -19.79 -14.88
CA GLY A 305 -3.65 -20.28 -15.51
C GLY A 305 -4.45 -21.33 -14.71
N ALA A 306 -3.99 -21.71 -13.51
CA ALA A 306 -4.71 -22.64 -12.63
C ALA A 306 -5.92 -22.04 -11.89
N GLY A 307 -6.21 -20.74 -12.04
CA GLY A 307 -7.37 -20.08 -11.43
C GLY A 307 -7.08 -19.56 -10.01
N LYS A 308 -5.88 -19.01 -9.77
CA LYS A 308 -5.45 -18.48 -8.47
C LYS A 308 -6.46 -17.51 -7.84
N THR A 309 -6.99 -16.55 -8.61
CA THR A 309 -7.92 -15.54 -8.10
C THR A 309 -9.16 -16.16 -7.45
N LEU A 310 -9.92 -16.97 -8.20
CA LEU A 310 -11.13 -17.59 -7.68
C LEU A 310 -10.85 -18.63 -6.59
N SER A 311 -9.75 -19.39 -6.71
CA SER A 311 -9.36 -20.36 -5.67
C SER A 311 -8.96 -19.65 -4.36
N GLY A 312 -8.24 -18.53 -4.46
CA GLY A 312 -7.89 -17.68 -3.31
C GLY A 312 -9.13 -17.06 -2.65
N ILE A 313 -10.08 -16.54 -3.43
CA ILE A 313 -11.34 -16.00 -2.92
C ILE A 313 -12.20 -17.13 -2.30
N ARG A 314 -12.20 -18.33 -2.88
CA ARG A 314 -12.93 -19.48 -2.33
C ARG A 314 -12.37 -19.90 -0.96
N PHE A 315 -11.04 -19.96 -0.82
CA PHE A 315 -10.42 -20.11 0.49
C PHE A 315 -10.85 -18.99 1.43
N ALA A 316 -10.72 -17.72 1.00
CA ALA A 316 -10.95 -16.55 1.84
C ALA A 316 -12.38 -16.47 2.35
N VAL A 317 -13.40 -16.67 1.50
CA VAL A 317 -14.82 -16.64 1.90
C VAL A 317 -15.12 -17.75 2.92
N SER A 318 -14.67 -18.99 2.64
CA SER A 318 -14.87 -20.11 3.56
C SER A 318 -14.12 -19.93 4.88
N HIS A 319 -12.91 -19.38 4.84
CA HIS A 319 -12.09 -19.10 6.03
C HIS A 319 -12.67 -17.93 6.86
N ALA A 320 -13.16 -16.86 6.21
CA ALA A 320 -13.82 -15.74 6.88
C ALA A 320 -15.05 -16.20 7.65
N LYS A 321 -15.86 -17.09 7.07
CA LYS A 321 -17.01 -17.71 7.71
C LYS A 321 -16.61 -18.50 8.96
N LYS A 322 -15.55 -19.31 8.90
CA LYS A 322 -15.13 -20.21 9.98
C LYS A 322 -14.43 -19.47 11.10
N CYS A 323 -13.55 -18.52 10.76
CA CYS A 323 -12.77 -17.75 11.73
C CYS A 323 -13.44 -16.45 12.20
N GLY A 324 -14.60 -16.11 11.65
CA GLY A 324 -15.32 -14.88 12.02
C GLY A 324 -14.59 -13.60 11.61
N MET A 325 -13.97 -13.59 10.44
CA MET A 325 -13.25 -12.42 9.94
C MET A 325 -14.17 -11.37 9.32
N ASP A 326 -13.75 -10.13 9.37
CA ASP A 326 -14.58 -8.99 8.97
C ASP A 326 -14.44 -8.65 7.49
N ARG A 327 -13.22 -8.83 6.91
CA ARG A 327 -12.88 -8.31 5.59
C ARG A 327 -11.99 -9.26 4.80
N ILE A 328 -12.06 -9.12 3.46
CA ILE A 328 -11.16 -9.76 2.51
C ILE A 328 -10.52 -8.66 1.66
N TYR A 329 -9.18 -8.61 1.65
CA TYR A 329 -8.40 -7.77 0.76
C TYR A 329 -7.85 -8.61 -0.39
N TYR A 330 -8.08 -8.16 -1.62
CA TYR A 330 -7.40 -8.68 -2.79
C TYR A 330 -6.43 -7.62 -3.29
N VAL A 331 -5.14 -7.88 -3.13
CA VAL A 331 -4.07 -6.93 -3.39
C VAL A 331 -3.39 -7.30 -4.70
N ALA A 332 -3.56 -6.46 -5.74
CA ALA A 332 -2.96 -6.65 -7.06
C ALA A 332 -1.72 -5.76 -7.25
N PRO A 333 -0.73 -6.18 -8.06
CA PRO A 333 0.49 -5.40 -8.28
C PRO A 333 0.27 -4.18 -9.19
N LEU A 334 -0.69 -4.26 -10.13
CA LEU A 334 -0.92 -3.26 -11.17
C LEU A 334 -2.39 -2.84 -11.28
N LEU A 335 -2.59 -1.58 -11.65
CA LEU A 335 -3.93 -0.98 -11.83
C LEU A 335 -4.78 -1.71 -12.88
N SER A 336 -4.18 -2.12 -14.00
CA SER A 336 -4.89 -2.81 -15.09
C SER A 336 -5.52 -4.16 -14.71
N ILE A 337 -5.07 -4.74 -13.60
CA ILE A 337 -5.58 -6.03 -13.10
C ILE A 337 -6.71 -5.82 -12.08
N ILE A 338 -6.78 -4.63 -11.46
CA ILE A 338 -7.78 -4.34 -10.41
C ILE A 338 -9.19 -4.42 -10.97
N ASP A 339 -9.46 -3.72 -12.07
CA ASP A 339 -10.79 -3.67 -12.68
C ASP A 339 -11.26 -5.10 -13.07
N GLN A 340 -10.35 -5.88 -13.67
CA GLN A 340 -10.65 -7.27 -14.06
C GLN A 340 -10.94 -8.15 -12.83
N ASN A 341 -10.13 -8.05 -11.77
CA ASN A 341 -10.34 -8.84 -10.55
C ASN A 341 -11.56 -8.37 -9.77
N GLU A 342 -11.86 -7.07 -9.76
CA GLU A 342 -13.09 -6.53 -9.18
C GLU A 342 -14.31 -7.14 -9.85
N ASP A 343 -14.35 -7.15 -11.18
CA ASP A 343 -15.47 -7.73 -11.95
C ASP A 343 -15.64 -9.22 -11.66
N VAL A 344 -14.55 -9.98 -11.65
CA VAL A 344 -14.57 -11.40 -11.33
C VAL A 344 -15.11 -11.66 -9.91
N ILE A 345 -14.67 -10.87 -8.93
CA ILE A 345 -15.12 -11.04 -7.54
C ILE A 345 -16.58 -10.62 -7.38
N ARG A 346 -17.02 -9.50 -7.99
CA ARG A 346 -18.42 -9.05 -7.97
C ARG A 346 -19.37 -10.10 -8.58
N GLN A 347 -18.95 -10.75 -9.66
CA GLN A 347 -19.74 -11.82 -10.27
C GLN A 347 -19.81 -13.07 -9.40
N ALA A 348 -18.73 -13.37 -8.68
CA ALA A 348 -18.65 -14.56 -7.84
C ALA A 348 -19.42 -14.43 -6.50
N VAL A 349 -19.48 -13.22 -5.91
CA VAL A 349 -20.16 -12.96 -4.64
C VAL A 349 -21.03 -11.69 -4.72
N PRO A 350 -22.11 -11.70 -5.52
CA PRO A 350 -22.87 -10.50 -5.83
C PRO A 350 -23.57 -9.85 -4.63
N SER A 351 -23.81 -10.58 -3.54
CA SER A 351 -24.44 -10.02 -2.34
C SER A 351 -23.45 -9.26 -1.44
N VAL A 352 -22.16 -9.34 -1.71
CA VAL A 352 -21.12 -8.69 -0.89
C VAL A 352 -20.67 -7.40 -1.56
N PRO A 353 -20.73 -6.25 -0.87
CA PRO A 353 -20.19 -5.00 -1.39
C PRO A 353 -18.68 -5.08 -1.63
N VAL A 354 -18.25 -4.81 -2.85
CA VAL A 354 -16.83 -4.77 -3.25
C VAL A 354 -16.41 -3.33 -3.50
N LEU A 355 -15.34 -2.89 -2.85
CA LEU A 355 -14.73 -1.58 -3.04
C LEU A 355 -13.42 -1.71 -3.82
N ALA A 356 -13.32 -1.09 -4.99
CA ALA A 356 -12.03 -0.89 -5.66
C ALA A 356 -11.39 0.41 -5.14
N HIS A 357 -10.16 0.29 -4.63
CA HIS A 357 -9.39 1.43 -4.15
C HIS A 357 -7.94 1.41 -4.65
N HIS A 358 -7.63 2.31 -5.55
CA HIS A 358 -6.29 2.48 -6.13
C HIS A 358 -5.90 3.96 -6.23
N SER A 359 -4.65 4.26 -6.59
CA SER A 359 -4.06 5.61 -6.59
C SER A 359 -4.85 6.63 -7.44
N ASP A 360 -5.60 6.13 -8.41
CA ASP A 360 -6.35 6.99 -9.32
C ASP A 360 -7.69 7.49 -8.77
N THR A 361 -8.05 7.12 -7.53
CA THR A 361 -9.37 7.41 -6.96
C THR A 361 -9.36 8.45 -5.83
N THR A 362 -8.26 9.15 -5.58
CA THR A 362 -8.23 10.16 -4.50
C THR A 362 -8.76 11.50 -5.00
N PRO A 363 -9.92 11.98 -4.52
CA PRO A 363 -10.28 13.38 -4.64
C PRO A 363 -9.67 14.15 -3.47
N LYS A 364 -8.94 15.20 -3.77
CA LYS A 364 -8.48 16.16 -2.75
C LYS A 364 -9.50 17.27 -2.49
N ASP A 365 -10.64 17.31 -3.17
CA ASP A 365 -11.67 18.34 -2.93
C ASP A 365 -13.09 17.77 -2.99
N LYS A 366 -13.83 18.04 -1.92
CA LYS A 366 -15.25 17.73 -1.75
C LYS A 366 -16.07 18.62 -2.69
N THR A 367 -16.75 18.06 -3.66
CA THR A 367 -17.89 18.71 -4.29
C THR A 367 -18.94 17.69 -4.72
N ASP A 368 -20.05 17.82 -4.07
CA ASP A 368 -21.44 17.45 -4.33
C ASP A 368 -21.78 16.40 -5.41
N SER A 369 -21.88 15.17 -4.99
CA SER A 369 -23.01 14.27 -5.20
C SER A 369 -23.02 13.30 -4.01
N GLU A 370 -24.16 13.04 -3.41
CA GLU A 370 -24.27 12.20 -2.20
C GLU A 370 -23.63 10.81 -2.39
N ASP A 371 -23.75 10.21 -3.55
CA ASP A 371 -23.15 8.90 -3.87
C ASP A 371 -21.61 8.94 -4.02
N ALA A 372 -21.06 10.02 -4.58
CA ALA A 372 -19.61 10.19 -4.68
C ALA A 372 -18.97 10.44 -3.29
N GLY A 373 -19.66 11.19 -2.42
CA GLY A 373 -19.24 11.44 -1.05
C GLY A 373 -19.18 10.17 -0.21
N MET A 374 -20.17 9.29 -0.30
CA MET A 374 -20.19 8.00 0.41
C MET A 374 -19.09 7.06 -0.05
N GLN A 375 -18.82 6.98 -1.36
CA GLN A 375 -17.73 6.17 -1.89
C GLN A 375 -16.36 6.67 -1.46
N ASP A 376 -16.15 7.97 -1.39
CA ASP A 376 -14.88 8.56 -0.97
C ASP A 376 -14.63 8.35 0.53
N LEU A 377 -15.68 8.43 1.37
CA LEU A 377 -15.59 8.09 2.79
C LEU A 377 -15.30 6.59 3.01
N ALA A 378 -15.91 5.71 2.21
CA ALA A 378 -15.63 4.27 2.25
C ALA A 378 -14.18 3.94 1.86
N LYS A 379 -13.57 4.72 0.94
CA LYS A 379 -12.16 4.61 0.59
C LYS A 379 -11.22 5.09 1.69
N GLU A 380 -11.66 6.05 2.51
CA GLU A 380 -10.85 6.56 3.61
C GLU A 380 -10.64 5.56 4.74
N ASN A 381 -11.64 4.77 5.08
CA ASN A 381 -11.61 3.88 6.25
C ASN A 381 -11.60 2.38 5.92
N TRP A 382 -11.76 1.99 4.65
CA TRP A 382 -11.85 0.59 4.22
C TRP A 382 -12.89 -0.24 4.98
N ASN A 383 -14.06 0.32 5.21
CA ASN A 383 -15.15 -0.36 5.93
C ASN A 383 -15.97 -1.32 5.05
N ASN A 384 -15.60 -1.53 3.79
CA ASN A 384 -16.24 -2.53 2.95
C ASN A 384 -15.75 -3.96 3.30
N PRO A 385 -16.62 -4.96 3.16
CA PRO A 385 -16.25 -6.35 3.46
C PRO A 385 -15.24 -6.93 2.46
N VAL A 386 -15.27 -6.51 1.19
CA VAL A 386 -14.26 -6.90 0.19
C VAL A 386 -13.63 -5.64 -0.41
N ILE A 387 -12.32 -5.58 -0.37
CA ILE A 387 -11.53 -4.46 -0.90
C ILE A 387 -10.54 -5.00 -1.93
N VAL A 388 -10.61 -4.48 -3.17
CA VAL A 388 -9.63 -4.74 -4.21
C VAL A 388 -8.73 -3.52 -4.32
N THR A 389 -7.43 -3.71 -4.09
CA THR A 389 -6.50 -2.57 -3.98
C THR A 389 -5.11 -2.89 -4.52
N THR A 390 -4.22 -1.90 -4.55
CA THR A 390 -2.82 -2.08 -4.96
C THR A 390 -1.91 -2.39 -3.76
N LEU A 391 -0.79 -3.06 -4.06
CA LEU A 391 0.30 -3.23 -3.09
C LEU A 391 0.76 -1.88 -2.52
N ALA A 392 0.86 -0.84 -3.36
CA ALA A 392 1.24 0.49 -2.92
C ALA A 392 0.31 1.03 -1.83
N ARG A 393 -1.01 0.89 -1.99
CA ARG A 393 -1.99 1.36 -1.00
C ARG A 393 -1.92 0.60 0.33
N ILE A 394 -1.64 -0.70 0.29
CA ILE A 394 -1.42 -1.49 1.51
C ILE A 394 -0.15 -1.00 2.23
N LEU A 395 0.95 -0.81 1.51
CA LEU A 395 2.19 -0.31 2.09
C LEU A 395 2.05 1.13 2.63
N GLU A 396 1.29 1.99 1.94
CA GLU A 396 0.95 3.33 2.45
C GLU A 396 0.11 3.26 3.74
N ALA A 397 -0.88 2.35 3.82
CA ALA A 397 -1.63 2.15 5.06
C ALA A 397 -0.72 1.68 6.21
N MET A 398 0.28 0.85 5.91
CA MET A 398 1.25 0.39 6.91
C MET A 398 2.22 1.49 7.36
N PHE A 399 2.73 2.33 6.44
CA PHE A 399 3.89 3.21 6.68
C PHE A 399 3.69 4.67 6.30
N GLY A 400 2.61 5.03 5.62
CA GLY A 400 2.33 6.39 5.15
C GLY A 400 2.04 7.39 6.27
N SER A 401 2.08 8.68 5.93
CA SER A 401 1.96 9.80 6.86
C SER A 401 0.55 10.41 6.91
N SER A 402 -0.28 10.19 5.87
CA SER A 402 -1.59 10.83 5.84
C SER A 402 -2.52 10.23 6.90
N ALA A 403 -3.41 11.05 7.45
CA ALA A 403 -4.39 10.57 8.43
C ALA A 403 -5.30 9.47 7.84
N ALA A 404 -5.56 9.49 6.52
CA ALA A 404 -6.30 8.45 5.83
C ALA A 404 -5.52 7.12 5.78
N ASP A 405 -4.19 7.16 5.54
CA ASP A 405 -3.35 5.96 5.54
C ASP A 405 -3.28 5.35 6.94
N ILE A 406 -3.08 6.18 7.96
CA ILE A 406 -3.04 5.73 9.36
C ILE A 406 -4.39 5.10 9.75
N ARG A 407 -5.51 5.75 9.38
CA ARG A 407 -6.87 5.27 9.66
C ARG A 407 -7.13 3.87 9.09
N ARG A 408 -6.58 3.56 7.91
CA ARG A 408 -6.73 2.25 7.24
C ARG A 408 -5.99 1.13 7.94
N PHE A 409 -4.94 1.43 8.71
CA PHE A 409 -4.11 0.40 9.33
C PHE A 409 -4.92 -0.57 10.22
N ARG A 410 -5.83 -0.04 11.07
CA ARG A 410 -6.69 -0.90 11.89
C ARG A 410 -7.61 -1.81 11.05
N ALA A 411 -8.02 -1.36 9.87
CA ALA A 411 -8.91 -2.15 9.02
C ALA A 411 -8.25 -3.40 8.43
N LEU A 412 -6.90 -3.49 8.47
CA LEU A 412 -6.15 -4.70 8.10
C LEU A 412 -6.24 -5.79 9.17
N ALA A 413 -6.69 -5.46 10.38
CA ALA A 413 -6.86 -6.44 11.45
C ALA A 413 -8.13 -7.28 11.24
N ASN A 414 -8.14 -8.50 11.81
CA ASN A 414 -9.20 -9.49 11.66
C ASN A 414 -9.67 -9.67 10.21
N SER A 415 -8.72 -9.71 9.31
CA SER A 415 -8.99 -9.76 7.87
C SER A 415 -8.20 -10.85 7.17
N ILE A 416 -8.61 -11.18 5.94
CA ILE A 416 -7.85 -12.02 5.04
C ILE A 416 -7.23 -11.11 3.97
N ILE A 417 -5.91 -11.16 3.82
CA ILE A 417 -5.17 -10.33 2.87
C ILE A 417 -4.50 -11.24 1.85
N ILE A 418 -5.02 -11.24 0.62
CA ILE A 418 -4.44 -11.99 -0.49
C ILE A 418 -3.50 -11.07 -1.26
N PHE A 419 -2.19 -11.28 -1.16
CA PHE A 419 -1.21 -10.61 -2.01
C PHE A 419 -1.02 -11.41 -3.30
N ASP A 420 -1.59 -10.93 -4.40
CA ASP A 420 -1.38 -11.52 -5.72
C ASP A 420 -0.08 -11.00 -6.34
N GLU A 421 0.67 -11.88 -6.99
CA GLU A 421 2.01 -11.62 -7.50
C GLU A 421 2.93 -10.98 -6.43
N VAL A 422 3.01 -11.62 -5.26
CA VAL A 422 3.71 -11.09 -4.08
C VAL A 422 5.21 -10.82 -4.31
N GLN A 423 5.82 -11.41 -5.35
CA GLN A 423 7.19 -11.08 -5.76
C GLN A 423 7.39 -9.63 -6.22
N SER A 424 6.29 -8.89 -6.44
CA SER A 424 6.31 -7.47 -6.78
C SER A 424 6.59 -6.55 -5.58
N VAL A 425 6.70 -7.09 -4.36
CA VAL A 425 7.10 -6.32 -3.16
C VAL A 425 8.50 -5.74 -3.38
N PRO A 426 8.67 -4.39 -3.34
CA PRO A 426 9.96 -3.76 -3.59
C PRO A 426 11.03 -4.24 -2.60
N MET A 427 12.23 -4.53 -3.10
CA MET A 427 13.35 -5.07 -2.31
C MET A 427 13.56 -4.29 -1.01
N ARG A 428 13.56 -2.96 -1.09
CA ARG A 428 13.83 -2.09 0.06
C ARG A 428 12.79 -2.18 1.19
N THR A 429 11.59 -2.67 0.91
CA THR A 429 10.49 -2.75 1.90
C THR A 429 10.36 -4.14 2.54
N ILE A 430 11.11 -5.14 2.08
CA ILE A 430 10.90 -6.56 2.46
C ILE A 430 10.95 -6.76 3.98
N HIS A 431 11.94 -6.21 4.69
CA HIS A 431 12.06 -6.42 6.13
C HIS A 431 10.88 -5.79 6.89
N MET A 432 10.50 -4.56 6.53
CA MET A 432 9.34 -3.89 7.13
C MET A 432 8.04 -4.64 6.81
N PHE A 433 7.90 -5.10 5.56
CA PHE A 433 6.76 -5.89 5.11
C PHE A 433 6.66 -7.20 5.91
N ASN A 434 7.76 -7.97 6.02
CA ASN A 434 7.78 -9.22 6.77
C ASN A 434 7.37 -9.04 8.24
N MET A 435 7.98 -8.07 8.93
CA MET A 435 7.66 -7.79 10.33
C MET A 435 6.19 -7.34 10.51
N THR A 436 5.68 -6.52 9.58
CA THR A 436 4.28 -6.06 9.66
C THR A 436 3.30 -7.20 9.37
N VAL A 437 3.59 -8.04 8.38
CA VAL A 437 2.75 -9.22 8.07
C VAL A 437 2.75 -10.20 9.24
N ASN A 438 3.90 -10.44 9.88
CA ASN A 438 3.98 -11.25 11.11
C ASN A 438 3.14 -10.65 12.25
N PHE A 439 3.18 -9.32 12.44
CA PHE A 439 2.37 -8.63 13.44
C PHE A 439 0.87 -8.74 13.13
N LEU A 440 0.46 -8.56 11.88
CA LEU A 440 -0.94 -8.70 11.46
C LEU A 440 -1.45 -10.13 11.70
N ALA A 441 -0.66 -11.14 11.35
CA ALA A 441 -1.05 -12.53 11.52
C ALA A 441 -1.01 -12.98 12.99
N GLY A 442 0.03 -12.59 13.73
CA GLY A 442 0.26 -13.06 15.09
C GLY A 442 -0.54 -12.29 16.15
N PHE A 443 -0.62 -10.95 16.02
CA PHE A 443 -1.28 -10.09 17.00
C PHE A 443 -2.67 -9.62 16.56
N CYS A 444 -2.83 -9.26 15.28
CA CYS A 444 -4.08 -8.71 14.77
C CYS A 444 -5.07 -9.77 14.24
N HIS A 445 -4.83 -11.06 14.48
CA HIS A 445 -5.69 -12.17 14.07
C HIS A 445 -6.03 -12.20 12.58
N SER A 446 -5.13 -11.70 11.72
CA SER A 446 -5.34 -11.69 10.28
C SER A 446 -4.77 -12.94 9.62
N THR A 447 -5.32 -13.31 8.47
CA THR A 447 -4.75 -14.36 7.62
C THR A 447 -4.16 -13.73 6.37
N VAL A 448 -2.90 -14.03 6.09
CA VAL A 448 -2.21 -13.52 4.91
C VAL A 448 -1.93 -14.64 3.93
N ILE A 449 -2.32 -14.45 2.67
CA ILE A 449 -2.11 -15.39 1.59
C ILE A 449 -1.12 -14.79 0.60
N LEU A 450 0.02 -15.44 0.41
CA LEU A 450 1.05 -15.06 -0.54
C LEU A 450 0.82 -15.84 -1.85
N ALA A 451 0.15 -15.23 -2.82
CA ALA A 451 -0.15 -15.86 -4.09
C ALA A 451 0.89 -15.50 -5.14
N SER A 452 1.54 -16.49 -5.73
CA SER A 452 2.51 -16.32 -6.82
C SER A 452 2.72 -17.62 -7.57
N ALA A 453 3.16 -17.53 -8.82
CA ALA A 453 3.74 -18.66 -9.56
C ALA A 453 5.25 -18.79 -9.29
N THR A 454 5.87 -17.70 -8.82
CA THR A 454 7.30 -17.59 -8.48
C THR A 454 7.45 -17.10 -7.05
N GLN A 455 7.29 -18.01 -6.09
CA GLN A 455 7.25 -17.67 -4.66
C GLN A 455 8.59 -17.12 -4.16
N PRO A 456 8.62 -15.89 -3.59
CA PRO A 456 9.80 -15.36 -2.91
C PRO A 456 10.11 -16.12 -1.62
N GLU A 457 11.39 -16.25 -1.30
CA GLU A 457 11.85 -16.90 -0.08
C GLU A 457 11.98 -15.89 1.08
N PHE A 458 10.89 -15.29 1.53
CA PHE A 458 10.87 -14.31 2.62
C PHE A 458 11.35 -14.87 3.97
N GLY A 459 11.35 -16.20 4.12
CA GLY A 459 11.82 -16.86 5.34
C GLY A 459 13.35 -16.87 5.55
N ILE A 460 14.16 -16.52 4.52
CA ILE A 460 15.61 -16.52 4.61
C ILE A 460 16.25 -15.15 4.83
N THR A 461 15.43 -14.12 5.06
CA THR A 461 15.88 -12.74 5.29
C THR A 461 16.28 -12.54 6.76
N ASP A 462 16.94 -11.41 7.08
CA ASP A 462 17.34 -11.09 8.47
C ASP A 462 16.11 -10.92 9.40
N TYR A 463 14.98 -10.49 8.83
CA TYR A 463 13.68 -10.44 9.50
C TYR A 463 12.71 -11.39 8.79
N PRO A 464 12.79 -12.70 9.11
CA PRO A 464 12.04 -13.72 8.38
C PRO A 464 10.54 -13.60 8.55
N MET A 465 9.80 -13.94 7.50
CA MET A 465 8.36 -14.09 7.56
C MET A 465 7.99 -15.47 8.11
N ASP A 466 7.03 -15.51 9.04
CA ASP A 466 6.59 -16.73 9.73
C ASP A 466 5.53 -17.49 8.91
N ILE A 467 5.97 -18.13 7.84
CA ILE A 467 5.10 -18.83 6.88
C ILE A 467 4.76 -20.22 7.42
N GLU A 468 3.48 -20.48 7.70
CA GLU A 468 2.95 -21.75 8.22
C GLU A 468 2.98 -22.89 7.18
N GLY A 469 3.10 -22.56 5.89
CA GLY A 469 3.17 -23.52 4.80
C GLY A 469 2.34 -23.13 3.57
N SER A 470 2.17 -24.06 2.63
CA SER A 470 1.34 -23.86 1.45
C SER A 470 -0.09 -24.37 1.66
N ILE A 471 -1.07 -23.64 1.09
CA ILE A 471 -2.47 -24.08 1.01
C ILE A 471 -2.58 -25.30 0.09
N VAL A 472 -1.90 -25.26 -1.06
CA VAL A 472 -1.85 -26.36 -2.01
C VAL A 472 -0.60 -27.19 -1.77
N PRO A 473 -0.72 -28.50 -1.50
CA PRO A 473 0.44 -29.38 -1.33
C PRO A 473 1.29 -29.46 -2.60
N LEU A 474 2.61 -29.51 -2.44
CA LEU A 474 3.56 -29.66 -3.55
C LEU A 474 3.28 -30.93 -4.40
N SER A 475 2.77 -31.99 -3.78
CA SER A 475 2.37 -33.21 -4.48
C SER A 475 1.26 -32.95 -5.51
N THR A 476 0.28 -32.12 -5.16
CA THR A 476 -0.80 -31.72 -6.09
C THR A 476 -0.26 -30.81 -7.19
N TYR A 477 0.62 -29.87 -6.85
CA TYR A 477 1.30 -29.04 -7.83
C TYR A 477 2.01 -29.92 -8.88
N ARG A 478 2.87 -30.84 -8.44
CA ARG A 478 3.63 -31.76 -9.32
C ARG A 478 2.73 -32.67 -10.16
N LYS A 479 1.62 -33.15 -9.59
CA LYS A 479 0.62 -33.96 -10.32
C LYS A 479 0.09 -33.25 -11.55
N HIS A 480 -0.16 -31.94 -11.46
CA HIS A 480 -0.79 -31.13 -12.50
C HIS A 480 0.17 -30.23 -13.26
N GLU A 481 1.44 -30.17 -12.91
CA GLU A 481 2.44 -29.32 -13.54
C GLU A 481 2.43 -29.46 -15.07
N LYS A 482 2.46 -30.71 -15.57
CA LYS A 482 2.42 -30.98 -17.02
C LYS A 482 1.15 -30.48 -17.70
N THR A 483 0.00 -30.50 -17.00
CA THR A 483 -1.29 -30.04 -17.53
C THR A 483 -1.30 -28.53 -17.79
N PHE A 484 -0.58 -27.76 -16.97
CA PHE A 484 -0.46 -26.31 -17.12
C PHE A 484 0.80 -25.86 -17.82
N LYS A 485 1.77 -26.76 -18.04
CA LYS A 485 3.03 -26.41 -18.73
C LYS A 485 2.76 -26.12 -20.20
N ARG A 486 2.92 -24.86 -20.58
CA ARG A 486 2.65 -24.33 -21.91
C ARG A 486 3.90 -23.87 -22.65
N THR A 487 4.98 -23.65 -21.89
CA THR A 487 6.20 -23.05 -22.38
C THR A 487 7.42 -23.83 -21.94
N ARG A 488 8.51 -23.66 -22.67
CA ARG A 488 9.83 -24.17 -22.32
C ARG A 488 10.83 -23.02 -22.33
N MET A 489 11.44 -22.75 -21.19
CA MET A 489 12.48 -21.73 -21.07
C MET A 489 13.79 -22.24 -21.63
N ILE A 490 14.45 -21.38 -22.41
CA ILE A 490 15.69 -21.67 -23.12
C ILE A 490 16.62 -20.49 -22.90
N TYR A 491 17.79 -20.73 -22.29
CA TYR A 491 18.88 -19.77 -22.35
C TYR A 491 19.38 -19.74 -23.80
N ALA A 492 19.18 -18.61 -24.48
CA ALA A 492 19.50 -18.52 -25.90
C ALA A 492 20.99 -18.21 -26.13
N GLU A 493 21.33 -16.95 -26.02
CA GLU A 493 22.66 -16.41 -26.30
C GLU A 493 22.92 -15.14 -25.46
N SER A 494 24.17 -14.66 -25.52
CA SER A 494 24.55 -13.36 -25.00
C SER A 494 25.26 -12.58 -26.10
N GLY A 495 24.97 -11.28 -26.19
CA GLY A 495 25.55 -10.43 -27.22
C GLY A 495 25.20 -8.97 -27.01
N THR A 496 25.44 -8.14 -28.02
CA THR A 496 25.00 -6.75 -28.06
C THR A 496 23.51 -6.63 -28.36
N ILE A 497 22.97 -5.43 -28.36
CA ILE A 497 21.57 -5.21 -28.75
C ILE A 497 21.34 -5.49 -30.24
N ASP A 498 22.36 -5.28 -31.09
CA ASP A 498 22.29 -5.60 -32.53
C ASP A 498 22.28 -7.11 -32.75
N ASP A 499 23.03 -7.89 -31.94
CA ASP A 499 22.96 -9.35 -31.94
C ASP A 499 21.57 -9.82 -31.49
N ALA A 500 20.96 -9.19 -30.47
CA ALA A 500 19.60 -9.47 -30.06
C ALA A 500 18.57 -9.21 -31.17
N SER A 501 18.73 -8.10 -31.90
CA SER A 501 17.89 -7.78 -33.08
C SER A 501 18.06 -8.82 -34.19
N GLY A 502 19.30 -9.22 -34.50
CA GLY A 502 19.60 -10.30 -35.45
C GLY A 502 18.98 -11.63 -35.01
N PHE A 503 19.08 -11.97 -33.74
CA PHE A 503 18.44 -13.18 -33.17
C PHE A 503 16.92 -13.18 -33.36
N VAL A 504 16.24 -12.06 -33.05
CA VAL A 504 14.80 -11.91 -33.28
C VAL A 504 14.44 -12.08 -34.73
N ASN A 505 15.21 -11.45 -35.67
CA ASN A 505 14.98 -11.57 -37.12
C ASN A 505 15.08 -13.00 -37.60
N ALA A 506 16.03 -13.78 -37.09
CA ALA A 506 16.16 -15.21 -37.41
C ALA A 506 14.95 -16.06 -36.89
N LEU A 507 14.29 -15.61 -35.81
CA LEU A 507 13.08 -16.27 -35.30
C LEU A 507 11.85 -15.90 -36.14
N VAL A 508 11.79 -14.70 -36.74
CA VAL A 508 10.66 -14.29 -37.61
C VAL A 508 10.47 -15.26 -38.78
N GLU A 509 11.56 -15.89 -39.27
CA GLU A 509 11.46 -16.89 -40.32
C GLU A 509 10.82 -18.23 -39.83
N LYS A 510 10.91 -18.50 -38.53
CA LYS A 510 10.53 -19.80 -37.94
C LYS A 510 9.18 -19.79 -37.21
N HIS A 511 8.70 -18.59 -36.84
CA HIS A 511 7.48 -18.45 -36.05
C HIS A 511 6.54 -17.40 -36.64
N ASP A 512 5.24 -17.66 -36.64
CA ASP A 512 4.23 -16.74 -37.13
C ASP A 512 3.87 -15.66 -36.14
N SER A 513 4.10 -15.88 -34.84
CA SER A 513 3.85 -14.86 -33.83
C SER A 513 4.94 -14.85 -32.76
N ILE A 514 5.54 -13.67 -32.54
CA ILE A 514 6.67 -13.47 -31.61
C ILE A 514 6.36 -12.29 -30.70
N LEU A 515 6.53 -12.52 -29.40
CA LEU A 515 6.59 -11.47 -28.40
C LEU A 515 8.03 -11.26 -27.95
N VAL A 516 8.53 -10.03 -28.05
CA VAL A 516 9.83 -9.63 -27.51
C VAL A 516 9.60 -8.70 -26.33
N VAL A 517 10.10 -9.03 -25.13
CA VAL A 517 9.98 -8.19 -23.95
C VAL A 517 11.36 -7.72 -23.53
N CYS A 518 11.53 -6.39 -23.47
CA CYS A 518 12.80 -5.73 -23.16
C CYS A 518 12.78 -5.02 -21.82
N ASN A 519 13.96 -4.77 -21.23
CA ASN A 519 14.13 -4.06 -19.97
C ASN A 519 14.03 -2.54 -20.14
N THR A 520 14.46 -1.99 -21.27
CA THR A 520 14.52 -0.55 -21.51
C THR A 520 13.74 -0.13 -22.76
N LYS A 521 13.24 1.10 -22.76
CA LYS A 521 12.58 1.70 -23.94
C LYS A 521 13.52 1.82 -25.15
N LYS A 522 14.84 1.97 -24.93
CA LYS A 522 15.85 2.02 -26.00
C LYS A 522 15.96 0.67 -26.70
N GLU A 523 15.97 -0.43 -25.95
CA GLU A 523 15.98 -1.78 -26.51
C GLU A 523 14.72 -2.03 -27.35
N VAL A 524 13.55 -1.67 -26.81
CA VAL A 524 12.28 -1.78 -27.55
C VAL A 524 12.36 -1.05 -28.89
N ALA A 525 12.78 0.21 -28.90
CA ALA A 525 12.90 1.02 -30.12
C ALA A 525 13.89 0.40 -31.10
N LYS A 526 15.09 0.02 -30.63
CA LYS A 526 16.16 -0.51 -31.47
C LYS A 526 15.79 -1.83 -32.14
N ILE A 527 15.21 -2.76 -31.39
CA ILE A 527 14.75 -4.06 -31.91
C ILE A 527 13.58 -3.85 -32.88
N TYR A 528 12.60 -2.99 -32.50
CA TYR A 528 11.47 -2.65 -33.39
C TYR A 528 11.88 -2.09 -34.74
N GLU A 529 12.82 -1.15 -34.74
CA GLU A 529 13.35 -0.55 -35.96
C GLU A 529 14.14 -1.55 -36.83
N GLY A 530 14.75 -2.55 -36.20
CA GLY A 530 15.50 -3.61 -36.88
C GLY A 530 14.67 -4.75 -37.47
N LEU A 531 13.34 -4.77 -37.25
CA LEU A 531 12.46 -5.82 -37.76
C LEU A 531 12.26 -5.72 -39.27
N PRO A 532 12.19 -6.86 -39.99
CA PRO A 532 11.95 -6.89 -41.42
C PRO A 532 10.53 -6.47 -41.79
N GLU A 533 10.35 -5.96 -43.01
CA GLU A 533 9.03 -5.57 -43.53
C GLU A 533 8.11 -6.78 -43.86
N SER A 534 8.62 -7.99 -43.74
CA SER A 534 7.86 -9.24 -43.99
C SER A 534 6.89 -9.62 -42.88
N CYS A 535 6.80 -8.86 -41.79
CA CYS A 535 5.92 -9.10 -40.67
C CYS A 535 5.15 -7.84 -40.25
N THR A 536 3.96 -8.05 -39.70
CA THR A 536 3.20 -6.97 -39.04
C THR A 536 3.83 -6.70 -37.67
N LYS A 537 4.43 -5.49 -37.54
CA LYS A 537 5.20 -5.11 -36.37
C LYS A 537 4.42 -4.19 -35.44
N PHE A 538 4.50 -4.44 -34.13
CA PHE A 538 3.88 -3.62 -33.09
C PHE A 538 4.90 -3.21 -32.03
N HIS A 539 4.86 -1.93 -31.66
CA HIS A 539 5.59 -1.38 -30.53
C HIS A 539 4.62 -1.21 -29.36
N LEU A 540 5.01 -1.62 -28.14
CA LEU A 540 4.20 -1.44 -26.94
C LEU A 540 5.07 -1.05 -25.76
N SER A 541 4.88 0.14 -25.19
CA SER A 541 5.74 0.59 -24.09
C SER A 541 5.04 1.52 -23.11
N ALA A 542 5.69 1.76 -21.98
CA ALA A 542 5.25 2.75 -21.00
C ALA A 542 5.34 4.21 -21.49
N SER A 543 5.82 4.46 -22.73
CA SER A 543 5.72 5.78 -23.37
C SER A 543 4.35 6.07 -23.96
N MET A 544 3.49 5.06 -24.06
CA MET A 544 2.10 5.17 -24.50
C MET A 544 1.16 5.36 -23.33
N CYS A 545 0.14 6.20 -23.49
CA CYS A 545 -0.94 6.32 -22.50
C CYS A 545 -1.80 5.05 -22.46
N PRO A 546 -2.59 4.82 -21.39
CA PRO A 546 -3.44 3.61 -21.27
C PRO A 546 -4.38 3.39 -22.45
N ALA A 547 -5.03 4.44 -22.98
CA ALA A 547 -5.91 4.34 -24.14
C ALA A 547 -5.15 3.83 -25.38
N HIS A 548 -3.99 4.41 -25.67
CA HIS A 548 -3.15 4.00 -26.81
C HIS A 548 -2.69 2.54 -26.66
N ARG A 549 -2.23 2.12 -25.47
CA ARG A 549 -1.87 0.71 -25.23
C ARG A 549 -3.03 -0.23 -25.47
N LYS A 550 -4.25 0.14 -25.03
CA LYS A 550 -5.46 -0.66 -25.26
C LYS A 550 -5.76 -0.82 -26.76
N ASP A 551 -5.61 0.25 -27.54
CA ASP A 551 -5.81 0.23 -28.99
C ASP A 551 -4.78 -0.64 -29.70
N VAL A 552 -3.48 -0.54 -29.32
CA VAL A 552 -2.42 -1.41 -29.85
C VAL A 552 -2.70 -2.87 -29.52
N ILE A 553 -3.08 -3.17 -28.29
CA ILE A 553 -3.42 -4.54 -27.86
C ILE A 553 -4.57 -5.11 -28.70
N ALA A 554 -5.64 -4.32 -28.92
CA ALA A 554 -6.76 -4.75 -29.77
C ALA A 554 -6.34 -5.01 -31.22
N ARG A 555 -5.45 -4.17 -31.77
CA ARG A 555 -4.86 -4.36 -33.10
C ARG A 555 -4.03 -5.64 -33.19
N ILE A 556 -3.20 -5.93 -32.16
CA ILE A 556 -2.42 -7.17 -32.08
C ILE A 556 -3.35 -8.38 -32.05
N GLN A 557 -4.38 -8.37 -31.20
CA GLN A 557 -5.37 -9.46 -31.09
C GLN A 557 -6.06 -9.72 -32.44
N LYS A 558 -6.43 -8.64 -33.14
CA LYS A 558 -7.04 -8.74 -34.46
C LYS A 558 -6.10 -9.35 -35.49
N ALA A 559 -4.84 -8.90 -35.57
CA ALA A 559 -3.86 -9.41 -36.48
C ALA A 559 -3.57 -10.92 -36.24
N LEU A 560 -3.40 -11.30 -34.95
CA LEU A 560 -3.24 -12.69 -34.54
C LEU A 560 -4.46 -13.55 -34.93
N SER A 561 -5.67 -13.06 -34.75
CA SER A 561 -6.90 -13.78 -35.13
C SER A 561 -7.06 -13.97 -36.64
N LEU A 562 -6.47 -13.09 -37.43
CA LEU A 562 -6.41 -13.21 -38.90
C LEU A 562 -5.29 -14.12 -39.38
N GLY A 563 -4.45 -14.64 -38.48
CA GLY A 563 -3.32 -15.51 -38.84
C GLY A 563 -2.16 -14.74 -39.52
N GLU A 564 -2.08 -13.42 -39.31
CA GLU A 564 -0.97 -12.61 -39.81
C GLU A 564 0.33 -12.99 -39.09
N LYS A 565 1.45 -12.79 -39.74
CA LYS A 565 2.77 -12.89 -39.13
C LYS A 565 3.04 -11.66 -38.27
N VAL A 566 3.00 -11.82 -36.95
CA VAL A 566 3.02 -10.72 -35.98
C VAL A 566 4.27 -10.73 -35.12
N VAL A 567 4.95 -9.61 -34.99
CA VAL A 567 6.01 -9.39 -34.02
C VAL A 567 5.64 -8.18 -33.13
N CYS A 568 5.50 -8.42 -31.83
CA CYS A 568 5.30 -7.37 -30.85
C CYS A 568 6.58 -7.18 -30.03
N VAL A 569 7.17 -5.99 -30.09
CA VAL A 569 8.30 -5.61 -29.22
C VAL A 569 7.77 -4.71 -28.11
N SER A 570 7.90 -5.16 -26.87
CA SER A 570 7.29 -4.53 -25.73
C SER A 570 8.29 -4.27 -24.60
N SER A 571 8.03 -3.24 -23.81
CA SER A 571 8.58 -3.18 -22.45
C SER A 571 7.77 -4.11 -21.52
N GLN A 572 8.09 -4.10 -20.22
CA GLN A 572 7.43 -4.96 -19.20
C GLN A 572 5.90 -4.76 -19.10
N VAL A 573 5.32 -3.76 -19.75
CA VAL A 573 3.87 -3.46 -19.67
C VAL A 573 2.97 -4.61 -20.16
N ILE A 574 3.50 -5.56 -20.92
CA ILE A 574 2.75 -6.71 -21.44
C ILE A 574 2.80 -7.93 -20.48
N GLU A 575 3.72 -7.95 -19.51
CA GLU A 575 3.94 -9.08 -18.61
C GLU A 575 2.72 -9.34 -17.72
N ALA A 576 1.94 -8.31 -17.39
CA ALA A 576 0.76 -8.43 -16.53
C ALA A 576 -0.48 -7.75 -17.13
N GLY A 577 -1.67 -8.28 -16.83
CA GLY A 577 -2.96 -7.67 -17.17
C GLY A 577 -3.38 -7.75 -18.65
N VAL A 578 -2.63 -8.44 -19.52
CA VAL A 578 -2.95 -8.54 -20.94
C VAL A 578 -3.28 -9.98 -21.34
N ASP A 579 -4.39 -10.19 -22.03
CA ASP A 579 -4.82 -11.51 -22.51
C ASP A 579 -4.51 -11.67 -24.02
N ILE A 580 -3.27 -12.06 -24.28
CA ILE A 580 -2.75 -12.33 -25.63
C ILE A 580 -1.90 -13.61 -25.61
N SER A 581 -1.93 -14.35 -26.70
CA SER A 581 -1.17 -15.61 -26.89
C SER A 581 -0.24 -15.51 -28.11
N PHE A 582 1.05 -15.80 -27.89
CA PHE A 582 2.05 -15.85 -28.95
C PHE A 582 2.67 -17.24 -29.09
N GLY A 583 3.13 -17.60 -30.29
CA GLY A 583 3.79 -18.88 -30.56
C GLY A 583 5.24 -18.94 -30.05
N CYS A 584 5.89 -17.80 -29.89
CA CYS A 584 7.27 -17.68 -29.41
C CYS A 584 7.43 -16.41 -28.54
N VAL A 585 8.26 -16.52 -27.50
CA VAL A 585 8.57 -15.39 -26.63
C VAL A 585 10.08 -15.21 -26.54
N VAL A 586 10.56 -13.98 -26.65
CA VAL A 586 11.93 -13.59 -26.38
C VAL A 586 11.92 -12.61 -25.21
N ARG A 587 12.69 -12.87 -24.17
CA ARG A 587 12.83 -11.97 -23.00
C ARG A 587 14.30 -11.56 -22.86
N THR A 588 14.59 -10.26 -22.85
CA THR A 588 15.93 -9.82 -22.44
C THR A 588 16.14 -10.13 -20.96
N ALA A 589 17.31 -10.63 -20.62
CA ALA A 589 17.55 -11.18 -19.29
C ALA A 589 17.26 -10.18 -18.16
N ALA A 590 16.40 -10.58 -17.24
CA ALA A 590 16.06 -9.91 -15.99
C ALA A 590 16.00 -10.98 -14.88
N GLY A 591 14.94 -11.09 -14.12
CA GLY A 591 14.72 -12.17 -13.16
C GLY A 591 14.05 -13.40 -13.78
N VAL A 592 14.10 -14.54 -13.07
CA VAL A 592 13.30 -15.72 -13.41
C VAL A 592 11.81 -15.41 -13.35
N ASP A 593 11.37 -14.65 -12.38
CA ASP A 593 10.01 -14.15 -12.22
C ASP A 593 9.52 -13.40 -13.47
N ASN A 594 10.34 -12.51 -14.01
CA ASN A 594 10.04 -11.80 -15.27
C ASN A 594 9.94 -12.77 -16.47
N ALA A 595 10.86 -13.75 -16.54
CA ALA A 595 10.85 -14.74 -17.60
C ALA A 595 9.58 -15.62 -17.55
N VAL A 596 9.14 -16.04 -16.35
CA VAL A 596 7.90 -16.79 -16.14
C VAL A 596 6.68 -15.94 -16.51
N GLN A 597 6.63 -14.66 -16.14
CA GLN A 597 5.53 -13.75 -16.49
C GLN A 597 5.43 -13.51 -18.00
N ALA A 598 6.57 -13.23 -18.67
CA ALA A 598 6.62 -13.10 -20.12
C ALA A 598 6.22 -14.43 -20.81
N GLY A 599 6.74 -15.56 -20.31
CA GLY A 599 6.38 -16.91 -20.75
C GLY A 599 4.89 -17.20 -20.62
N GLY A 600 4.21 -16.62 -19.62
CA GLY A 600 2.76 -16.69 -19.47
C GLY A 600 1.95 -16.08 -20.64
N ARG A 601 2.62 -15.45 -21.62
CA ARG A 601 2.05 -14.98 -22.90
C ARG A 601 2.35 -15.91 -24.06
N GLY A 602 3.19 -16.95 -23.85
CA GLY A 602 3.45 -18.00 -24.82
C GLY A 602 2.41 -19.11 -24.73
N ASN A 603 1.80 -19.49 -25.84
CA ASN A 603 0.77 -20.55 -25.92
C ASN A 603 -0.27 -20.44 -24.79
N ARG A 604 -0.67 -19.21 -24.45
CA ARG A 604 -1.50 -18.90 -23.26
C ARG A 604 -2.80 -19.68 -23.22
N HIS A 605 -3.44 -19.86 -24.38
CA HIS A 605 -4.72 -20.56 -24.49
C HIS A 605 -4.56 -22.05 -24.79
N GLY A 606 -3.33 -22.54 -25.00
CA GLY A 606 -3.04 -23.94 -25.31
C GLY A 606 -3.44 -24.36 -26.73
N GLU A 607 -3.33 -23.44 -27.65
CA GLU A 607 -3.69 -23.64 -29.07
C GLU A 607 -2.62 -24.45 -29.82
N MET A 608 -1.37 -24.39 -29.36
CA MET A 608 -0.28 -25.16 -29.92
C MET A 608 -0.28 -26.61 -29.41
N SER A 609 0.05 -27.54 -30.27
CA SER A 609 0.22 -28.96 -29.88
C SER A 609 1.47 -29.23 -29.04
N GLY A 610 2.38 -28.26 -28.92
CA GLY A 610 3.64 -28.36 -28.18
C GLY A 610 3.87 -27.17 -27.22
N LEU A 611 5.03 -27.16 -26.59
CA LEU A 611 5.44 -26.06 -25.72
C LEU A 611 5.99 -24.89 -26.55
N ALA A 612 5.48 -23.69 -26.32
CA ALA A 612 6.06 -22.49 -26.92
C ALA A 612 7.46 -22.19 -26.34
N PRO A 613 8.45 -21.89 -27.17
CA PRO A 613 9.77 -21.53 -26.68
C PRO A 613 9.74 -20.14 -26.04
N VAL A 614 10.43 -20.01 -24.92
CA VAL A 614 10.71 -18.74 -24.23
C VAL A 614 12.22 -18.58 -24.22
N TYR A 615 12.74 -17.81 -25.16
CA TYR A 615 14.16 -17.52 -25.25
C TYR A 615 14.56 -16.40 -24.32
N ILE A 616 15.59 -16.62 -23.52
CA ILE A 616 16.17 -15.59 -22.65
C ILE A 616 17.50 -15.16 -23.24
N PHE A 617 17.56 -13.91 -23.72
CA PHE A 617 18.73 -13.32 -24.35
C PHE A 617 19.43 -12.36 -23.39
N VAL A 618 20.74 -12.51 -23.18
CA VAL A 618 21.51 -11.63 -22.30
C VAL A 618 22.17 -10.52 -23.11
N ILE A 619 21.68 -9.29 -22.95
CA ILE A 619 22.33 -8.12 -23.55
C ILE A 619 23.55 -7.75 -22.69
N ASN A 620 24.75 -7.82 -23.35
CA ASN A 620 26.00 -7.41 -22.72
C ASN A 620 26.07 -5.88 -22.64
N ASN A 621 26.70 -5.37 -21.56
CA ASN A 621 26.86 -3.92 -21.33
C ASN A 621 25.54 -3.11 -21.38
N GLU A 622 24.42 -3.76 -21.02
CA GLU A 622 23.11 -3.12 -20.89
C GLU A 622 23.15 -1.97 -19.90
N GLN A 623 22.69 -0.81 -20.31
CA GLN A 623 22.65 0.38 -19.45
C GLN A 623 21.36 0.41 -18.63
N LEU A 624 21.38 -0.21 -17.46
CA LEU A 624 20.28 -0.27 -16.50
C LEU A 624 20.37 0.84 -15.43
N GLY A 625 20.88 2.02 -15.79
CA GLY A 625 20.93 3.16 -14.88
C GLY A 625 19.54 3.53 -14.37
N GLY A 626 19.34 3.60 -13.06
CA GLY A 626 18.02 3.83 -12.44
C GLY A 626 17.11 2.59 -12.35
N LEU A 627 17.50 1.44 -12.90
CA LEU A 627 16.76 0.17 -12.83
C LEU A 627 17.52 -0.85 -11.95
N GLU A 628 17.79 -0.48 -10.71
CA GLU A 628 18.60 -1.28 -9.80
C GLU A 628 18.01 -2.67 -9.55
N GLU A 629 16.70 -2.78 -9.37
CA GLU A 629 16.03 -4.06 -9.16
C GLU A 629 16.18 -5.02 -10.34
N ILE A 630 16.15 -4.50 -11.58
CA ILE A 630 16.36 -5.31 -12.80
C ILE A 630 17.82 -5.76 -12.87
N ARG A 631 18.77 -4.87 -12.59
CA ARG A 631 20.20 -5.20 -12.57
C ARG A 631 20.51 -6.30 -11.57
N ASP A 632 19.95 -6.21 -10.37
CA ASP A 632 20.12 -7.18 -9.30
C ASP A 632 19.45 -8.51 -9.64
N SER A 633 18.24 -8.49 -10.20
CA SER A 633 17.53 -9.66 -10.67
C SER A 633 18.29 -10.37 -11.79
N LYS A 634 18.84 -9.62 -12.76
CA LYS A 634 19.68 -10.14 -13.83
C LYS A 634 20.96 -10.82 -13.30
N SER A 635 21.59 -10.20 -12.29
CA SER A 635 22.77 -10.78 -11.66
C SER A 635 22.45 -12.12 -10.98
N ALA A 636 21.36 -12.19 -10.22
CA ALA A 636 20.90 -13.43 -9.60
C ALA A 636 20.51 -14.50 -10.62
N PHE A 637 19.87 -14.08 -11.73
CA PHE A 637 19.54 -14.96 -12.84
C PHE A 637 20.80 -15.58 -13.49
N LEU A 638 21.86 -14.82 -13.73
CA LEU A 638 23.11 -15.33 -14.27
C LEU A 638 23.79 -16.33 -13.33
N MET A 639 23.71 -16.10 -11.99
CA MET A 639 24.18 -17.09 -11.01
C MET A 639 23.34 -18.36 -11.06
N LEU A 640 22.03 -18.26 -11.23
CA LEU A 640 21.17 -19.43 -11.43
C LEU A 640 21.54 -20.17 -12.73
N CYS A 641 21.77 -19.48 -13.83
CA CYS A 641 22.19 -20.12 -15.09
C CYS A 641 23.49 -20.90 -14.92
N ALA A 642 24.46 -20.38 -14.16
CA ALA A 642 25.69 -21.12 -13.83
C ALA A 642 25.39 -22.39 -13.02
N HIS A 643 24.51 -22.28 -12.01
CA HIS A 643 24.08 -23.43 -11.20
C HIS A 643 23.38 -24.50 -12.02
N LEU A 644 22.47 -24.11 -12.95
CA LEU A 644 21.73 -25.04 -13.80
C LEU A 644 22.60 -25.73 -14.84
N LYS A 645 23.75 -25.16 -15.25
CA LYS A 645 24.74 -25.85 -16.09
C LYS A 645 25.37 -27.03 -15.38
N GLU A 646 25.53 -26.94 -14.07
CA GLU A 646 26.06 -28.02 -13.22
C GLU A 646 24.97 -29.04 -12.84
N ASN A 647 23.70 -28.65 -12.91
CA ASN A 647 22.53 -29.46 -12.54
C ASN A 647 21.48 -29.45 -13.66
N PRO A 648 21.77 -30.10 -14.82
CA PRO A 648 20.93 -29.99 -16.02
C PRO A 648 19.55 -30.64 -15.89
N GLU A 649 19.32 -31.47 -14.85
CA GLU A 649 18.02 -32.07 -14.54
C GLU A 649 17.02 -31.08 -13.95
N ILE A 650 17.47 -29.94 -13.42
CA ILE A 650 16.61 -28.91 -12.83
C ILE A 650 16.11 -27.99 -13.94
N ALA A 651 14.81 -27.95 -14.16
CA ALA A 651 14.20 -27.00 -15.08
C ALA A 651 14.27 -25.57 -14.52
N MET A 652 14.55 -24.59 -15.38
CA MET A 652 14.71 -23.17 -14.99
C MET A 652 13.46 -22.56 -14.34
N ASP A 653 12.28 -23.08 -14.70
CA ASP A 653 10.97 -22.67 -14.19
C ASP A 653 10.44 -23.58 -13.07
N SER A 654 11.27 -24.48 -12.55
CA SER A 654 10.89 -25.38 -11.45
C SER A 654 10.88 -24.64 -10.10
N PRO A 655 10.08 -25.09 -9.11
CA PRO A 655 10.10 -24.54 -7.77
C PRO A 655 11.50 -24.51 -7.13
N GLU A 656 12.33 -25.53 -7.40
CA GLU A 656 13.70 -25.64 -6.90
C GLU A 656 14.59 -24.55 -7.49
N ALA A 657 14.51 -24.30 -8.80
CA ALA A 657 15.25 -23.24 -9.49
C ALA A 657 14.83 -21.84 -9.00
N ILE A 658 13.51 -21.62 -8.82
CA ILE A 658 12.94 -20.38 -8.32
C ILE A 658 13.43 -20.09 -6.90
N ALA A 659 13.40 -21.07 -5.99
CA ALA A 659 13.92 -20.92 -4.63
C ALA A 659 15.42 -20.57 -4.66
N LYS A 660 16.21 -21.25 -5.51
CA LYS A 660 17.64 -20.97 -5.67
C LYS A 660 17.92 -19.57 -6.24
N TYR A 661 17.09 -19.10 -7.17
CA TYR A 661 17.16 -17.73 -7.68
C TYR A 661 16.94 -16.69 -6.57
N TYR A 662 15.93 -16.87 -5.71
CA TYR A 662 15.68 -15.94 -4.61
C TYR A 662 16.79 -16.00 -3.55
N GLU A 663 17.39 -17.18 -3.30
CA GLU A 663 18.58 -17.30 -2.46
C GLU A 663 19.71 -16.41 -3.00
N TYR A 664 19.98 -16.46 -4.31
CA TYR A 664 21.00 -15.60 -4.94
C TYR A 664 20.62 -14.13 -4.94
N ARG A 665 19.34 -13.81 -5.18
CA ARG A 665 18.83 -12.44 -5.21
C ARG A 665 18.93 -11.75 -3.84
N TYR A 666 18.71 -12.49 -2.76
CA TYR A 666 18.71 -11.95 -1.40
C TYR A 666 20.09 -11.99 -0.73
N ARG A 667 20.99 -12.84 -1.21
CA ARG A 667 22.35 -12.99 -0.64
C ARG A 667 23.09 -11.64 -0.67
N ASN A 668 23.60 -11.23 0.51
CA ASN A 668 24.35 -9.98 0.71
C ASN A 668 23.55 -8.68 0.40
N ARG A 669 22.23 -8.74 0.40
CA ARG A 669 21.33 -7.60 0.12
C ARG A 669 20.50 -7.15 1.33
N PHE A 670 20.76 -7.68 2.50
CA PHE A 670 19.95 -7.45 3.69
C PHE A 670 19.87 -5.97 4.10
N THR A 671 20.93 -5.20 3.96
CA THR A 671 20.91 -3.76 4.22
C THR A 671 19.96 -3.02 3.27
N GLN A 672 19.90 -3.44 1.99
CA GLN A 672 18.98 -2.87 1.01
C GLN A 672 17.51 -3.18 1.34
N MET A 673 17.24 -4.34 1.96
CA MET A 673 15.89 -4.74 2.38
C MET A 673 15.35 -3.98 3.59
N SER A 674 16.22 -3.28 4.34
CA SER A 674 15.87 -2.48 5.53
C SER A 674 15.45 -1.04 5.20
N TYR A 675 15.22 -0.72 3.95
CA TYR A 675 14.93 0.60 3.42
C TYR A 675 16.06 1.59 3.73
N PRO A 676 17.15 1.58 2.94
CA PRO A 676 18.31 2.43 3.18
C PRO A 676 17.95 3.92 3.10
N MET A 677 18.52 4.69 4.00
CA MET A 677 18.40 6.14 4.08
C MET A 677 19.79 6.72 4.36
N GLU A 678 19.94 8.04 4.24
CA GLU A 678 21.22 8.67 4.53
C GLU A 678 21.68 8.39 5.97
N GLY A 679 22.68 7.52 6.07
CA GLY A 679 23.34 7.15 7.31
C GLY A 679 22.55 6.27 8.29
N THR A 680 21.37 5.74 7.90
CA THR A 680 20.54 4.83 8.71
C THR A 680 19.64 3.98 7.81
N THR A 681 18.71 3.25 8.39
CA THR A 681 17.64 2.56 7.65
C THR A 681 16.28 2.92 8.26
N MET A 682 15.21 2.79 7.49
CA MET A 682 13.86 3.00 8.00
C MET A 682 13.47 1.97 9.07
N VAL A 683 13.98 0.75 8.96
CA VAL A 683 13.84 -0.28 10.00
C VAL A 683 14.44 0.21 11.32
N ASP A 684 15.65 0.81 11.32
CA ASP A 684 16.25 1.36 12.54
C ASP A 684 15.41 2.52 13.11
N LEU A 685 14.96 3.46 12.25
CA LEU A 685 14.12 4.59 12.68
C LEU A 685 12.79 4.16 13.31
N LEU A 686 12.20 3.07 12.83
CA LEU A 686 10.91 2.54 13.32
C LEU A 686 11.06 1.44 14.38
N SER A 687 12.30 1.12 14.79
CA SER A 687 12.59 0.13 15.83
C SER A 687 13.42 0.74 16.96
N THR A 688 14.60 0.21 17.21
CA THR A 688 15.51 0.66 18.29
C THR A 688 16.04 2.08 18.13
N ASN A 689 16.05 2.61 16.92
CA ASN A 689 16.49 3.96 16.57
C ASN A 689 17.83 4.33 17.20
N ARG A 690 18.79 3.39 17.17
CA ARG A 690 20.05 3.42 17.93
C ARG A 690 20.87 4.67 17.68
N ARG A 691 20.91 5.12 16.41
CA ARG A 691 21.72 6.28 16.04
C ARG A 691 21.15 7.56 16.66
N THR A 692 19.84 7.74 16.60
CA THR A 692 19.17 8.90 17.17
C THR A 692 19.17 8.83 18.69
N ALA A 693 18.91 7.66 19.28
CA ALA A 693 18.94 7.46 20.73
C ALA A 693 20.27 7.89 21.37
N ARG A 694 21.40 7.61 20.71
CA ARG A 694 22.72 8.06 21.17
C ARG A 694 22.88 9.58 21.25
N LYS A 695 22.17 10.34 20.40
CA LYS A 695 22.18 11.82 20.44
C LYS A 695 21.40 12.38 21.64
N PHE A 696 20.44 11.60 22.16
CA PHE A 696 19.60 11.96 23.31
C PHE A 696 20.17 11.48 24.65
N GLY A 697 21.37 10.86 24.66
CA GLY A 697 21.86 10.10 25.80
C GLY A 697 20.97 8.89 26.06
N ASP A 698 21.11 8.23 27.20
CA ASP A 698 20.22 7.12 27.53
C ASP A 698 18.77 7.62 27.59
N SER A 699 18.06 7.45 26.46
CA SER A 699 16.67 7.83 26.33
C SER A 699 15.83 7.07 27.37
N ARG A 700 15.09 7.79 28.19
CA ARG A 700 14.18 7.25 29.19
C ARG A 700 12.82 6.86 28.60
N TRP A 701 12.68 7.00 27.26
CA TRP A 701 11.46 6.66 26.55
C TRP A 701 11.47 5.20 26.11
N PHE A 702 10.36 4.51 26.30
CA PHE A 702 10.13 3.18 25.78
C PHE A 702 9.89 3.23 24.26
N LEU A 703 9.02 4.13 23.84
CA LEU A 703 8.87 4.46 22.42
C LEU A 703 10.07 5.27 21.94
N ARG A 704 10.70 4.85 20.85
CA ARG A 704 11.91 5.46 20.28
C ARG A 704 11.77 5.87 18.83
N GLN A 705 10.64 5.54 18.23
CA GLN A 705 10.44 5.64 16.80
C GLN A 705 10.41 7.10 16.32
N SER A 706 11.04 7.33 15.16
CA SER A 706 10.93 8.58 14.39
C SER A 706 9.81 8.45 13.35
N PHE A 707 8.57 8.42 13.82
CA PHE A 707 7.39 8.13 12.97
C PHE A 707 7.18 9.16 11.87
N ALA A 708 7.29 10.46 12.17
CA ALA A 708 7.08 11.52 11.18
C ALA A 708 8.18 11.54 10.13
N CYS A 709 9.44 11.40 10.56
CA CYS A 709 10.58 11.33 9.66
C CYS A 709 10.48 10.13 8.72
N ALA A 710 10.23 8.94 9.27
CA ALA A 710 10.08 7.72 8.48
C ALA A 710 8.93 7.84 7.48
N ALA A 711 7.75 8.28 7.91
CA ALA A 711 6.57 8.36 7.07
C ALA A 711 6.67 9.43 5.96
N ARG A 712 7.38 10.56 6.19
CA ARG A 712 7.66 11.54 5.13
C ARG A 712 8.62 11.03 4.06
N GLN A 713 9.58 10.18 4.44
CA GLN A 713 10.56 9.62 3.53
C GLN A 713 10.12 8.30 2.91
N PHE A 714 9.04 7.73 3.41
CA PHE A 714 8.51 6.48 2.85
C PHE A 714 7.90 6.73 1.48
N LYS A 715 8.45 6.04 0.48
CA LYS A 715 7.91 5.96 -0.89
C LYS A 715 7.89 4.49 -1.28
N VAL A 716 6.79 4.01 -1.79
CA VAL A 716 6.70 2.59 -2.23
C VAL A 716 7.64 2.35 -3.40
N TYR A 717 7.65 3.28 -4.36
CA TYR A 717 8.55 3.28 -5.52
C TYR A 717 9.42 4.52 -5.49
N ASP A 718 10.70 4.41 -5.90
CA ASP A 718 11.66 5.52 -5.89
C ASP A 718 11.44 6.53 -7.02
N ASP A 719 10.65 6.15 -8.01
CA ASP A 719 10.52 6.90 -9.23
C ASP A 719 9.59 8.10 -9.05
N GLU A 720 10.14 9.30 -8.98
CA GLU A 720 9.39 10.53 -9.18
C GLU A 720 9.03 10.65 -10.66
N GLN A 721 7.90 10.07 -11.02
CA GLN A 721 7.33 10.21 -12.35
C GLN A 721 6.34 11.37 -12.37
N ILE A 722 6.47 12.21 -13.36
CA ILE A 722 5.60 13.37 -13.57
C ILE A 722 4.50 12.98 -14.56
N PRO A 723 3.21 13.06 -14.17
CA PRO A 723 2.12 12.78 -15.07
C PRO A 723 1.96 13.89 -16.12
N VAL A 724 1.91 13.51 -17.38
CA VAL A 724 1.75 14.42 -18.53
C VAL A 724 0.59 13.95 -19.39
N ILE A 725 -0.42 14.79 -19.59
CA ILE A 725 -1.55 14.50 -20.48
C ILE A 725 -1.06 14.62 -21.93
N VAL A 726 -1.35 13.61 -22.74
CA VAL A 726 -0.86 13.52 -24.13
C VAL A 726 -2.01 13.68 -25.13
N PRO A 727 -1.72 14.24 -26.33
CA PRO A 727 -2.74 14.53 -27.33
C PRO A 727 -3.13 13.31 -28.18
N TYR A 728 -3.34 12.16 -27.54
CA TYR A 728 -3.81 10.94 -28.19
C TYR A 728 -5.34 10.83 -28.06
N GLY A 729 -6.05 10.53 -29.15
CA GLY A 729 -7.50 10.40 -29.14
C GLY A 729 -8.21 11.59 -28.48
N ASP A 730 -9.09 11.33 -27.53
CA ASP A 730 -9.79 12.39 -26.77
C ASP A 730 -8.86 13.23 -25.86
N GLY A 731 -7.61 12.85 -25.67
CA GLY A 731 -6.64 13.62 -24.89
C GLY A 731 -6.43 15.02 -25.44
N ALA A 732 -6.40 15.18 -26.78
CA ALA A 732 -6.31 16.50 -27.42
C ALA A 732 -7.52 17.40 -27.07
N ARG A 733 -8.74 16.85 -27.04
CA ARG A 733 -9.97 17.54 -26.65
C ARG A 733 -9.91 17.97 -25.18
N ILE A 734 -9.43 17.08 -24.29
CA ILE A 734 -9.28 17.35 -22.87
C ILE A 734 -8.28 18.48 -22.62
N ILE A 735 -7.10 18.45 -23.27
CA ILE A 735 -6.09 19.51 -23.21
C ILE A 735 -6.67 20.86 -23.64
N GLY A 736 -7.47 20.87 -24.72
CA GLY A 736 -8.16 22.06 -25.19
C GLY A 736 -9.14 22.64 -24.16
N LYS A 737 -9.93 21.79 -23.52
CA LYS A 737 -10.89 22.20 -22.46
C LYS A 737 -10.19 22.70 -21.21
N LEU A 738 -9.11 22.05 -20.76
CA LEU A 738 -8.31 22.48 -19.61
C LEU A 738 -7.70 23.86 -19.83
N SER A 739 -7.29 24.16 -21.08
CA SER A 739 -6.77 25.48 -21.45
C SER A 739 -7.82 26.60 -21.41
N GLY A 740 -9.11 26.27 -21.46
CA GLY A 740 -10.24 27.19 -21.36
C GLY A 740 -10.65 27.56 -19.92
N ASN A 741 -9.85 27.20 -18.90
CA ASN A 741 -10.10 27.47 -17.48
C ASN A 741 -11.49 26.98 -17.00
N PRO A 742 -11.74 25.67 -16.99
CA PRO A 742 -13.02 25.09 -16.60
C PRO A 742 -13.39 25.41 -15.13
N ASP A 743 -14.68 25.35 -14.82
CA ASP A 743 -15.14 25.46 -13.43
C ASP A 743 -14.74 24.22 -12.59
N ILE A 744 -14.81 24.34 -11.27
CA ILE A 744 -14.40 23.24 -10.34
C ILE A 744 -15.25 21.99 -10.56
N ARG A 745 -16.56 22.14 -10.87
CA ARG A 745 -17.48 21.00 -11.01
C ARG A 745 -17.15 20.16 -12.23
N SER A 746 -16.68 20.80 -13.30
CA SER A 746 -16.26 20.12 -14.54
C SER A 746 -14.81 19.65 -14.50
N LEU A 747 -13.95 20.25 -13.68
CA LEU A 747 -12.52 19.94 -13.61
C LEU A 747 -12.25 18.50 -13.13
N LEU A 748 -12.85 18.07 -12.03
CA LEU A 748 -12.61 16.75 -11.46
C LEU A 748 -13.04 15.59 -12.39
N PRO A 749 -14.24 15.58 -12.97
CA PRO A 749 -14.60 14.59 -13.98
C PRO A 749 -13.64 14.58 -15.17
N MET A 750 -13.20 15.76 -15.63
CA MET A 750 -12.28 15.91 -16.74
C MET A 750 -10.88 15.37 -16.43
N LEU A 751 -10.35 15.61 -15.23
CA LEU A 751 -9.09 15.03 -14.76
C LEU A 751 -9.20 13.50 -14.62
N ARG A 752 -10.36 12.98 -14.22
CA ARG A 752 -10.59 11.52 -14.21
C ARG A 752 -10.55 10.94 -15.63
N GLU A 753 -11.19 11.57 -16.59
CA GLU A 753 -11.15 11.16 -18.00
C GLU A 753 -9.72 11.27 -18.56
N ALA A 754 -8.98 12.33 -18.22
CA ALA A 754 -7.61 12.58 -18.67
C ALA A 754 -6.63 11.47 -18.28
N ARG A 755 -6.89 10.67 -17.25
CA ARG A 755 -6.01 9.58 -16.80
C ARG A 755 -5.74 8.56 -17.89
N GLN A 756 -6.73 8.25 -18.72
CA GLN A 756 -6.55 7.32 -19.83
C GLN A 756 -5.60 7.87 -20.91
N TYR A 757 -5.40 9.16 -20.91
CA TYR A 757 -4.55 9.90 -21.84
C TYR A 757 -3.31 10.51 -21.15
N THR A 758 -2.93 9.99 -20.00
CA THR A 758 -1.77 10.45 -19.22
C THR A 758 -0.63 9.45 -19.32
N VAL A 759 0.57 9.96 -19.55
CA VAL A 759 1.83 9.20 -19.50
C VAL A 759 2.65 9.73 -18.34
N SER A 760 3.12 8.84 -17.49
CA SER A 760 4.06 9.16 -16.43
C SER A 760 5.49 9.13 -16.99
N VAL A 761 6.20 10.26 -16.93
CA VAL A 761 7.57 10.40 -17.43
C VAL A 761 8.54 10.66 -16.30
N TYR A 762 9.75 10.09 -16.38
CA TYR A 762 10.82 10.36 -15.42
C TYR A 762 11.26 11.82 -15.49
N GLU A 763 11.71 12.39 -14.38
CA GLU A 763 12.17 13.79 -14.31
C GLU A 763 13.18 14.14 -15.40
N GLY A 764 14.16 13.27 -15.68
CA GLY A 764 15.15 13.50 -16.74
C GLY A 764 14.54 13.56 -18.16
N THR A 765 13.45 12.83 -18.41
CA THR A 765 12.69 12.90 -19.66
C THR A 765 11.85 14.16 -19.69
N PHE A 766 11.19 14.49 -18.56
CA PHE A 766 10.40 15.71 -18.43
C PHE A 766 11.22 16.97 -18.71
N ARG A 767 12.41 17.09 -18.10
CA ARG A 767 13.32 18.23 -18.34
C ARG A 767 13.73 18.35 -19.81
N LYS A 768 13.97 17.23 -20.50
CA LYS A 768 14.28 17.26 -21.96
C LYS A 768 13.09 17.76 -22.77
N LEU A 769 11.89 17.31 -22.45
CA LEU A 769 10.66 17.77 -23.09
C LEU A 769 10.40 19.25 -22.81
N GLU A 770 10.64 19.70 -21.59
CA GLU A 770 10.52 21.11 -21.20
C GLU A 770 11.53 21.98 -21.94
N GLN A 771 12.79 21.57 -22.02
CA GLN A 771 13.84 22.28 -22.82
C GLN A 771 13.52 22.33 -24.30
N ALA A 772 12.85 21.31 -24.84
CA ALA A 772 12.37 21.28 -26.20
C ALA A 772 11.08 22.11 -26.42
N GLY A 773 10.53 22.76 -25.40
CA GLY A 773 9.26 23.49 -25.46
C GLY A 773 8.05 22.61 -25.68
N ALA A 774 8.17 21.31 -25.38
CA ALA A 774 7.12 20.32 -25.58
C ALA A 774 6.11 20.26 -24.43
N ILE A 775 6.45 20.80 -23.27
CA ILE A 775 5.58 20.79 -22.09
C ILE A 775 4.85 22.12 -21.94
N ARG A 776 3.54 22.04 -21.89
CA ARG A 776 2.66 23.16 -21.52
C ARG A 776 2.13 22.95 -20.11
N GLN A 777 2.46 23.86 -19.22
CA GLN A 777 1.89 23.93 -17.89
C GLN A 777 0.56 24.67 -17.94
N ILE A 778 -0.51 24.06 -17.41
CA ILE A 778 -1.82 24.65 -17.28
C ILE A 778 -2.14 24.70 -15.78
N GLU A 779 -2.38 25.89 -15.26
CA GLU A 779 -2.80 26.08 -13.87
C GLU A 779 -4.30 26.36 -13.84
N VAL A 780 -5.03 25.47 -13.18
CA VAL A 780 -6.48 25.59 -12.98
C VAL A 780 -6.75 25.55 -11.48
N LYS A 781 -7.14 26.70 -10.90
CA LYS A 781 -7.55 26.81 -9.49
C LYS A 781 -6.60 26.12 -8.49
N ASN A 782 -5.32 26.44 -8.58
CA ASN A 782 -4.22 25.88 -7.77
C ASN A 782 -3.85 24.41 -8.07
N VAL A 783 -4.40 23.81 -9.12
CA VAL A 783 -3.96 22.50 -9.63
C VAL A 783 -3.09 22.74 -10.86
N VAL A 784 -1.86 22.25 -10.80
CA VAL A 784 -0.91 22.29 -11.93
C VAL A 784 -1.05 21.01 -12.72
N VAL A 785 -1.33 21.14 -14.03
CA VAL A 785 -1.42 20.02 -14.96
C VAL A 785 -0.42 20.23 -16.10
N TYR A 786 0.35 19.18 -16.39
CA TYR A 786 1.29 19.19 -17.50
C TYR A 786 0.68 18.51 -18.71
N CYS A 787 0.80 19.17 -19.88
CA CYS A 787 0.28 18.69 -21.15
C CYS A 787 1.40 18.64 -22.19
N LEU A 788 1.40 17.60 -23.02
CA LEU A 788 2.38 17.43 -24.10
C LEU A 788 1.88 18.13 -25.39
N ALA A 789 2.79 18.79 -26.09
CA ALA A 789 2.52 19.34 -27.40
C ALA A 789 2.38 18.22 -28.46
N GLN A 790 1.54 18.45 -29.48
CA GLN A 790 1.13 17.43 -30.45
C GLN A 790 2.31 16.79 -31.20
N GLY A 791 3.31 17.55 -31.62
CA GLY A 791 4.50 17.05 -32.33
C GLY A 791 5.46 16.18 -31.52
N PHE A 792 5.19 15.93 -30.25
CA PHE A 792 6.02 15.10 -29.35
C PHE A 792 5.33 13.81 -28.90
N TYR A 793 4.21 13.48 -29.52
CA TYR A 793 3.54 12.20 -29.34
C TYR A 793 3.41 11.47 -30.67
N ASP A 794 4.06 10.34 -30.77
CA ASP A 794 4.09 9.48 -31.94
C ASP A 794 3.00 8.41 -31.87
N GLU A 795 2.31 8.14 -32.99
CA GLU A 795 1.21 7.17 -33.06
C GLU A 795 1.67 5.70 -32.95
N GLU A 796 2.96 5.42 -33.12
CA GLU A 796 3.53 4.08 -32.98
C GLU A 796 4.32 3.91 -31.68
N LYS A 797 5.04 4.95 -31.22
CA LYS A 797 6.00 4.87 -30.12
C LYS A 797 5.56 5.58 -28.83
N GLY A 798 4.52 6.43 -28.89
CA GLY A 798 4.07 7.25 -27.77
C GLY A 798 4.92 8.51 -27.57
N VAL A 799 5.22 8.91 -26.33
CA VAL A 799 6.01 10.11 -26.01
C VAL A 799 7.43 10.00 -26.57
N THR A 800 7.84 10.99 -27.36
CA THR A 800 9.19 11.13 -27.95
C THR A 800 9.83 12.42 -27.46
N THR A 801 11.17 12.43 -27.30
CA THR A 801 11.93 13.63 -26.91
C THR A 801 12.41 14.45 -28.12
N CYS A 802 12.26 13.91 -29.33
CA CYS A 802 12.53 14.59 -30.61
C CYS A 802 11.17 14.86 -31.26
N GLY A 803 10.89 16.10 -31.62
CA GLY A 803 9.66 16.43 -32.33
C GLY A 803 9.59 15.67 -33.65
N THR A 804 8.45 15.03 -33.94
CA THR A 804 8.14 14.49 -35.26
C THR A 804 7.90 15.70 -36.19
N THR A 805 8.78 15.93 -37.13
CA THR A 805 8.52 16.85 -38.24
C THR A 805 7.37 16.27 -39.05
N THR A 806 6.16 16.70 -38.74
CA THR A 806 5.05 16.56 -39.69
C THR A 806 5.41 17.49 -40.84
N GLU A 807 5.86 16.93 -41.95
CA GLU A 807 5.82 17.66 -43.22
C GLU A 807 4.38 18.12 -43.42
N LEU A 808 4.20 19.46 -43.44
CA LEU A 808 2.98 20.12 -43.79
C LEU A 808 2.67 19.88 -45.29
#